data_904ef480b45a44c94cd16e59a705db98
#
_entry.id   904ef480b45a44c94cd16e59a705db98
#
_cell.length_a   1.000
_cell.length_b   1.000
_cell.length_c   1.000
_cell.angle_alpha   90.00
_cell.angle_beta   90.00
_cell.angle_gamma   90.00
#
_symmetry.space_group_name_H-M   'P 1'
#
loop_
_entity.id
_entity.type
_entity.pdbx_description
1 polymer ?
#
loop_
_entity_poly.entity_id
_entity_poly.type
_entity_poly.pdbx_seq_one_letter_code
_entity_poly.pdbx_strand_id
1 'polypeptide(L)'
;MPEVPPLPGAHALREVVDQVFADRGPLSRALPEFEPRPGQREMAVAVAETLETGGRILVEAGTGTGKTLAYLVPAILSRQRVLVSTGTKNLQEQIYFKDLPALAQALGVRFTATCMKGRANYLCLQRLETMCDMGASSSSGVRSPKSGHSKADTGRRTSDPGRRLPDPLLAMIAEWAQETKTGDRAELGDLPEDMALWNDLAATSETCVGSNCPHYDDCFITRMRRRAAQSDVVIVNHHLLCADAAVRQSEYGEVIPACAYGVIDEAHQLEDVATQYFGIAVSNYRVEQLCHEAEQVAASERREAAPEVAMARGQAIERLRDHARAFFMGLQLGRMAAADARAGGDGYMRGSGRRWAAPADAAGAEDRIRLTSEFLADNADAGHELAEALESVEQAFYEVRTAASADEPAGHSASEKRQAQQPEGREDALAIARRAGEIRDDLRFLLRAHDPDFVYYLETRGRGVFLRASPIEVAGIVRSQVLDRFQAVVLTSATLSVAGSFDYVRGRLGAHPAAELSLPSEFDYSQQTILYLPPRMPDPRSPAFAEAAATQIVEILERTRGRAFVLFTSYAMLRAVQPVVEAALSFPILVQGTGARSLLLQQFRTTPNAVLLATSSFWQGVDVAGEALSCVIVDKLPFASPADPVTSARIDAIARRGGEPFWEYQVPLAILTLQQGLGRLIRHRRDRGVLSVLDPRLRTKAYGQTFLAALPPAPVTSSLDAIGRFFGK
;
A
#
# COMPACT_ATOMS: atom_id res chain seq x y z
N MET A 1 21.42 14.96 -35.24
CA MET A 1 20.26 14.51 -34.43
C MET A 1 19.04 14.66 -35.34
N PRO A 2 18.23 13.62 -35.58
CA PRO A 2 17.02 13.79 -36.35
C PRO A 2 16.02 14.55 -35.44
N GLU A 3 15.65 15.75 -35.90
CA GLU A 3 14.59 16.54 -35.30
C GLU A 3 13.28 15.75 -35.37
N VAL A 4 12.65 15.54 -34.20
CA VAL A 4 11.21 15.24 -34.17
C VAL A 4 10.55 16.48 -34.78
N PRO A 5 9.66 16.34 -35.76
CA PRO A 5 9.05 17.50 -36.40
C PRO A 5 8.40 18.37 -35.33
N PRO A 6 8.43 19.71 -35.48
CA PRO A 6 7.75 20.61 -34.55
C PRO A 6 6.30 20.19 -34.45
N LEU A 7 5.78 20.10 -33.23
CA LEU A 7 4.37 19.77 -32.97
C LEU A 7 3.48 20.73 -33.74
N PRO A 8 2.57 20.23 -34.53
CA PRO A 8 1.88 21.02 -35.53
C PRO A 8 0.63 21.69 -34.93
N GLY A 9 0.36 22.84 -35.42
CA GLY A 9 -0.99 23.33 -35.48
C GLY A 9 -1.87 22.64 -36.53
N ALA A 10 -1.49 21.45 -37.02
CA ALA A 10 -2.18 20.81 -38.13
C ALA A 10 -2.29 19.28 -38.08
N HIS A 11 -1.58 18.56 -37.20
CA HIS A 11 -1.71 17.09 -37.10
C HIS A 11 -2.29 16.69 -35.74
N ALA A 12 -3.26 15.78 -35.70
CA ALA A 12 -3.81 15.25 -34.47
C ALA A 12 -2.73 14.52 -33.68
N LEU A 13 -2.76 14.59 -32.35
CA LEU A 13 -1.81 13.91 -31.45
C LEU A 13 -1.68 12.42 -31.81
N ARG A 14 -2.82 11.78 -32.14
CA ARG A 14 -2.89 10.39 -32.56
C ARG A 14 -2.00 10.08 -33.78
N GLU A 15 -1.92 10.98 -34.77
CA GLU A 15 -1.07 10.77 -35.97
C GLU A 15 0.41 10.84 -35.63
N VAL A 16 0.81 11.77 -34.77
CA VAL A 16 2.19 11.90 -34.29
C VAL A 16 2.58 10.67 -33.46
N VAL A 17 1.70 10.22 -32.57
CA VAL A 17 1.92 9.03 -31.75
C VAL A 17 2.01 7.77 -32.61
N ASP A 18 1.17 7.63 -33.62
CA ASP A 18 1.21 6.51 -34.56
C ASP A 18 2.56 6.41 -35.29
N GLN A 19 3.12 7.55 -35.73
CA GLN A 19 4.44 7.62 -36.35
C GLN A 19 5.57 7.28 -35.37
N VAL A 20 5.45 7.67 -34.09
CA VAL A 20 6.46 7.36 -33.08
C VAL A 20 6.61 5.86 -32.84
N PHE A 21 5.52 5.10 -32.90
CA PHE A 21 5.50 3.64 -32.74
C PHE A 21 5.67 2.84 -34.04
N ALA A 22 5.83 3.50 -35.18
CA ALA A 22 6.05 2.82 -36.45
C ALA A 22 7.39 2.04 -36.48
N ASP A 23 7.52 1.03 -37.36
CA ASP A 23 8.69 0.16 -37.45
C ASP A 23 10.01 0.92 -37.64
N ARG A 24 9.96 2.08 -38.30
CA ARG A 24 11.09 2.98 -38.47
C ARG A 24 10.92 4.31 -37.74
N GLY A 25 10.10 4.29 -36.70
CA GLY A 25 9.80 5.47 -35.87
C GLY A 25 10.94 5.85 -34.93
N PRO A 26 10.80 6.95 -34.21
CA PRO A 26 11.79 7.43 -33.23
C PRO A 26 12.16 6.38 -32.18
N LEU A 27 11.20 5.63 -31.64
CA LEU A 27 11.45 4.61 -30.64
C LEU A 27 12.34 3.48 -31.18
N SER A 28 12.03 2.96 -32.37
CA SER A 28 12.80 1.89 -33.01
C SER A 28 14.22 2.29 -33.35
N ARG A 29 14.47 3.59 -33.59
CA ARG A 29 15.81 4.11 -33.88
C ARG A 29 16.65 4.37 -32.64
N ALA A 30 16.01 4.79 -31.55
CA ALA A 30 16.72 5.27 -30.37
C ALA A 30 16.89 4.20 -29.27
N LEU A 31 16.00 3.20 -29.22
CA LEU A 31 16.03 2.15 -28.22
C LEU A 31 16.43 0.82 -28.87
N PRO A 32 17.66 0.32 -28.63
CA PRO A 32 18.17 -0.90 -29.29
C PRO A 32 17.35 -2.17 -29.03
N GLU A 33 16.69 -2.23 -27.85
CA GLU A 33 15.87 -3.37 -27.44
C GLU A 33 14.37 -3.16 -27.74
N PHE A 34 14.01 -2.08 -28.43
CA PHE A 34 12.62 -1.82 -28.76
C PHE A 34 12.16 -2.73 -29.89
N GLU A 35 11.17 -3.56 -29.59
CA GLU A 35 10.46 -4.37 -30.58
C GLU A 35 9.12 -3.70 -30.89
N PRO A 36 8.85 -3.29 -32.14
CA PRO A 36 7.54 -2.82 -32.55
C PRO A 36 6.46 -3.88 -32.26
N ARG A 37 5.40 -3.48 -31.58
CA ARG A 37 4.29 -4.36 -31.20
C ARG A 37 2.98 -3.71 -31.63
N PRO A 38 2.17 -4.39 -32.46
CA PRO A 38 0.90 -3.82 -32.94
C PRO A 38 -0.02 -3.37 -31.81
N GLY A 39 -0.20 -4.21 -30.77
CA GLY A 39 -1.04 -3.87 -29.62
C GLY A 39 -0.53 -2.67 -28.83
N GLN A 40 0.81 -2.47 -28.70
CA GLN A 40 1.37 -1.28 -28.06
C GLN A 40 1.04 -0.01 -28.84
N ARG A 41 1.17 -0.05 -30.17
CA ARG A 41 0.85 1.05 -31.08
C ARG A 41 -0.63 1.40 -31.02
N GLU A 42 -1.51 0.38 -31.09
CA GLU A 42 -2.97 0.53 -30.97
C GLU A 42 -3.36 1.17 -29.64
N MET A 43 -2.79 0.71 -28.52
CA MET A 43 -3.01 1.33 -27.21
C MET A 43 -2.57 2.81 -27.22
N ALA A 44 -1.39 3.09 -27.75
CA ALA A 44 -0.86 4.45 -27.73
C ALA A 44 -1.74 5.42 -28.53
N VAL A 45 -2.25 4.98 -29.69
CA VAL A 45 -3.19 5.77 -30.52
C VAL A 45 -4.52 5.99 -29.80
N ALA A 46 -5.10 4.95 -29.17
CA ALA A 46 -6.33 5.06 -28.42
C ALA A 46 -6.19 5.99 -27.19
N VAL A 47 -5.05 5.94 -26.51
CA VAL A 47 -4.72 6.88 -25.44
C VAL A 47 -4.62 8.30 -25.99
N ALA A 48 -3.92 8.52 -27.09
CA ALA A 48 -3.81 9.84 -27.74
C ALA A 48 -5.18 10.41 -28.09
N GLU A 49 -6.05 9.61 -28.69
CA GLU A 49 -7.42 10.00 -29.02
C GLU A 49 -8.24 10.40 -27.79
N THR A 50 -8.12 9.61 -26.69
CA THR A 50 -8.78 9.94 -25.43
C THR A 50 -8.26 11.26 -24.83
N LEU A 51 -6.96 11.54 -24.91
CA LEU A 51 -6.40 12.80 -24.44
C LEU A 51 -6.87 14.00 -25.30
N GLU A 52 -7.07 13.81 -26.61
CA GLU A 52 -7.60 14.85 -27.49
C GLU A 52 -9.08 15.15 -27.30
N THR A 53 -9.88 14.09 -27.18
CA THR A 53 -11.35 14.20 -27.14
C THR A 53 -11.91 14.39 -25.73
N GLY A 54 -11.10 14.08 -24.73
CA GLY A 54 -11.55 14.01 -23.35
C GLY A 54 -12.29 12.70 -23.03
N GLY A 55 -12.69 12.55 -21.76
CA GLY A 55 -13.44 11.39 -21.29
C GLY A 55 -12.58 10.30 -20.66
N ARG A 56 -13.02 9.05 -20.75
CA ARG A 56 -12.38 7.91 -20.08
C ARG A 56 -12.20 6.74 -21.02
N ILE A 57 -11.10 6.01 -20.83
CA ILE A 57 -10.86 4.73 -21.50
C ILE A 57 -10.38 3.67 -20.50
N LEU A 58 -10.94 2.47 -20.59
CA LEU A 58 -10.47 1.26 -19.92
C LEU A 58 -9.64 0.45 -20.92
N VAL A 59 -8.38 0.21 -20.58
CA VAL A 59 -7.47 -0.53 -21.46
C VAL A 59 -6.95 -1.76 -20.74
N GLU A 60 -7.36 -2.94 -21.20
CA GLU A 60 -6.69 -4.18 -20.85
C GLU A 60 -5.62 -4.48 -21.90
N ALA A 61 -4.38 -4.50 -21.47
CA ALA A 61 -3.27 -4.87 -22.34
C ALA A 61 -2.43 -5.95 -21.64
N GLY A 62 -2.41 -7.13 -22.21
CA GLY A 62 -1.74 -8.30 -21.65
C GLY A 62 -0.27 -8.04 -21.31
N THR A 63 0.33 -8.94 -20.51
CA THR A 63 1.76 -8.84 -20.19
C THR A 63 2.60 -8.82 -21.47
N GLY A 64 3.67 -8.02 -21.48
CA GLY A 64 4.55 -7.88 -22.63
C GLY A 64 4.10 -6.89 -23.70
N THR A 65 2.91 -6.32 -23.64
CA THR A 65 2.46 -5.29 -24.61
C THR A 65 3.29 -4.00 -24.54
N GLY A 66 3.90 -3.70 -23.39
CA GLY A 66 4.67 -2.44 -23.23
C GLY A 66 3.77 -1.25 -22.87
N LYS A 67 2.76 -1.47 -22.05
CA LYS A 67 1.78 -0.48 -21.55
C LYS A 67 2.39 0.86 -21.17
N THR A 68 3.48 0.81 -20.41
CA THR A 68 4.12 2.02 -19.87
C THR A 68 4.51 3.00 -20.97
N LEU A 69 5.17 2.54 -22.03
CA LEU A 69 5.51 3.40 -23.16
C LEU A 69 4.25 3.84 -23.92
N ALA A 70 3.25 2.95 -24.06
CA ALA A 70 2.03 3.23 -24.79
C ALA A 70 1.22 4.38 -24.20
N TYR A 71 1.23 4.58 -22.88
CA TYR A 71 0.56 5.74 -22.26
C TYR A 71 1.50 6.93 -22.02
N LEU A 72 2.80 6.71 -21.76
CA LEU A 72 3.73 7.83 -21.51
C LEU A 72 4.03 8.65 -22.76
N VAL A 73 4.17 8.02 -23.93
CA VAL A 73 4.45 8.74 -25.18
C VAL A 73 3.34 9.77 -25.51
N PRO A 74 2.06 9.40 -25.61
CA PRO A 74 1.00 10.39 -25.83
C PRO A 74 0.89 11.40 -24.69
N ALA A 75 1.10 10.98 -23.42
CA ALA A 75 1.12 11.87 -22.27
C ALA A 75 2.17 12.99 -22.43
N ILE A 76 3.41 12.63 -22.77
CA ILE A 76 4.51 13.59 -22.98
C ILE A 76 4.25 14.49 -24.20
N LEU A 77 3.77 13.92 -25.30
CA LEU A 77 3.51 14.65 -26.53
C LEU A 77 2.29 15.56 -26.47
N SER A 78 1.35 15.32 -25.56
CA SER A 78 0.18 16.17 -25.34
C SER A 78 0.54 17.58 -24.85
N ARG A 79 1.74 17.76 -24.28
CA ARG A 79 2.18 19.04 -23.68
C ARG A 79 1.27 19.56 -22.55
N GLN A 80 0.41 18.74 -22.06
CA GLN A 80 -0.40 19.01 -20.87
C GLN A 80 0.22 18.36 -19.65
N ARG A 81 -0.08 18.89 -18.46
CA ARG A 81 0.35 18.22 -17.23
C ARG A 81 -0.43 16.95 -17.01
N VAL A 82 0.29 15.84 -16.89
CA VAL A 82 -0.28 14.49 -16.71
C VAL A 82 0.10 13.93 -15.35
N LEU A 83 -0.90 13.40 -14.65
CA LEU A 83 -0.70 12.57 -13.47
C LEU A 83 -0.62 11.10 -13.89
N VAL A 84 0.42 10.39 -13.46
CA VAL A 84 0.53 8.94 -13.59
C VAL A 84 0.48 8.32 -12.21
N SER A 85 -0.59 7.58 -11.92
CA SER A 85 -0.75 6.84 -10.67
C SER A 85 -0.53 5.35 -10.88
N THR A 86 0.32 4.73 -10.04
CA THR A 86 0.65 3.30 -10.13
C THR A 86 0.32 2.55 -8.84
N GLY A 87 0.24 1.22 -8.91
CA GLY A 87 -0.07 0.41 -7.73
C GLY A 87 1.07 0.30 -6.71
N THR A 88 2.34 0.43 -7.11
CA THR A 88 3.49 0.16 -6.23
C THR A 88 4.60 1.20 -6.36
N LYS A 89 5.41 1.34 -5.29
CA LYS A 89 6.60 2.23 -5.27
C LYS A 89 7.64 1.80 -6.33
N ASN A 90 7.85 0.51 -6.51
CA ASN A 90 8.81 0.00 -7.49
C ASN A 90 8.45 0.41 -8.93
N LEU A 91 7.15 0.39 -9.28
CA LEU A 91 6.69 0.87 -10.59
C LEU A 91 6.89 2.39 -10.73
N GLN A 92 6.65 3.18 -9.67
CA GLN A 92 6.95 4.61 -9.68
C GLN A 92 8.43 4.87 -10.01
N GLU A 93 9.32 4.16 -9.33
CA GLU A 93 10.78 4.30 -9.50
C GLU A 93 11.22 3.84 -10.90
N GLN A 94 10.67 2.74 -11.39
CA GLN A 94 10.94 2.26 -12.74
C GLN A 94 10.57 3.31 -13.79
N ILE A 95 9.36 3.86 -13.72
CA ILE A 95 8.91 4.91 -14.64
C ILE A 95 9.83 6.12 -14.55
N TYR A 96 10.14 6.58 -13.33
CA TYR A 96 10.88 7.82 -13.11
C TYR A 96 12.37 7.70 -13.49
N PHE A 97 13.05 6.63 -13.08
CA PHE A 97 14.50 6.50 -13.25
C PHE A 97 14.92 5.78 -14.53
N LYS A 98 14.02 4.98 -15.13
CA LYS A 98 14.33 4.19 -16.32
C LYS A 98 13.55 4.64 -17.57
N ASP A 99 12.20 4.63 -17.48
CA ASP A 99 11.37 4.79 -18.67
C ASP A 99 11.35 6.23 -19.18
N LEU A 100 11.18 7.23 -18.30
CA LEU A 100 11.15 8.64 -18.70
C LEU A 100 12.48 9.15 -19.25
N PRO A 101 13.66 8.86 -18.66
CA PRO A 101 14.94 9.23 -19.27
C PRO A 101 15.16 8.61 -20.65
N ALA A 102 14.79 7.34 -20.84
CA ALA A 102 14.87 6.67 -22.13
C ALA A 102 13.97 7.33 -23.18
N LEU A 103 12.73 7.71 -22.79
CA LEU A 103 11.80 8.43 -23.66
C LEU A 103 12.27 9.84 -24.00
N ALA A 104 12.84 10.57 -23.05
CA ALA A 104 13.40 11.91 -23.32
C ALA A 104 14.47 11.86 -24.42
N GLN A 105 15.34 10.84 -24.34
CA GLN A 105 16.37 10.60 -25.34
C GLN A 105 15.76 10.17 -26.69
N ALA A 106 14.81 9.23 -26.67
CA ALA A 106 14.24 8.66 -27.89
C ALA A 106 13.36 9.66 -28.66
N LEU A 107 12.58 10.45 -27.96
CA LEU A 107 11.69 11.44 -28.57
C LEU A 107 12.40 12.77 -28.91
N GLY A 108 13.58 13.03 -28.33
CA GLY A 108 14.26 14.32 -28.48
C GLY A 108 13.51 15.50 -27.91
N VAL A 109 12.55 15.24 -27.01
CA VAL A 109 11.63 16.23 -26.44
C VAL A 109 12.05 16.55 -25.02
N ARG A 110 12.14 17.82 -24.67
CA ARG A 110 12.36 18.26 -23.29
C ARG A 110 11.02 18.30 -22.54
N PHE A 111 10.97 17.65 -21.42
CA PHE A 111 9.88 17.69 -20.44
C PHE A 111 10.47 17.53 -19.04
N THR A 112 9.70 17.93 -18.05
CA THR A 112 10.04 17.81 -16.63
C THR A 112 9.16 16.76 -15.96
N ALA A 113 9.74 16.00 -15.02
CA ALA A 113 8.99 14.97 -14.29
C ALA A 113 9.36 14.98 -12.82
N THR A 114 8.38 14.67 -11.96
CA THR A 114 8.58 14.50 -10.51
C THR A 114 7.87 13.25 -10.02
N CYS A 115 8.60 12.44 -9.24
CA CYS A 115 8.02 11.34 -8.48
C CYS A 115 7.67 11.83 -7.08
N MET A 116 6.39 11.78 -6.72
CA MET A 116 5.90 12.15 -5.39
C MET A 116 5.60 10.88 -4.60
N LYS A 117 6.13 10.80 -3.39
CA LYS A 117 5.84 9.75 -2.41
C LYS A 117 5.16 10.33 -1.17
N GLY A 118 4.54 9.50 -0.36
CA GLY A 118 3.97 9.91 0.92
C GLY A 118 5.06 10.43 1.89
N ARG A 119 4.68 11.31 2.82
CA ARG A 119 5.59 11.99 3.77
C ARG A 119 6.52 11.05 4.51
N ALA A 120 6.05 9.88 4.93
CA ALA A 120 6.83 8.86 5.63
C ALA A 120 8.03 8.31 4.83
N ASN A 121 8.16 8.64 3.54
CA ASN A 121 9.32 8.25 2.74
C ASN A 121 10.44 9.30 2.74
N TYR A 122 10.21 10.46 3.34
CA TYR A 122 11.17 11.56 3.35
C TYR A 122 11.67 11.86 4.76
N LEU A 123 12.95 12.19 4.84
CA LEU A 123 13.56 12.68 6.06
C LEU A 123 12.93 14.02 6.48
N CYS A 124 12.61 14.17 7.75
CA CYS A 124 12.22 15.43 8.35
C CYS A 124 13.42 16.08 9.05
N LEU A 125 13.86 17.24 8.55
CA LEU A 125 15.03 17.93 9.09
C LEU A 125 14.83 18.37 10.54
N GLN A 126 13.64 18.84 10.89
CA GLN A 126 13.31 19.24 12.26
C GLN A 126 13.40 18.06 13.24
N ARG A 127 12.87 16.89 12.85
CA ARG A 127 12.93 15.68 13.70
C ARG A 127 14.35 15.15 13.83
N LEU A 128 15.14 15.22 12.75
CA LEU A 128 16.55 14.85 12.78
C LEU A 128 17.32 15.75 13.76
N GLU A 129 17.14 17.07 13.70
CA GLU A 129 17.76 18.04 14.61
C GLU A 129 17.37 17.77 16.06
N THR A 130 16.08 17.61 16.34
CA THR A 130 15.57 17.29 17.67
C THR A 130 16.20 16.00 18.23
N MET A 131 16.34 14.96 17.42
CA MET A 131 16.97 13.69 17.85
C MET A 131 18.47 13.84 18.10
N CYS A 132 19.18 14.61 17.30
CA CYS A 132 20.59 14.92 17.50
C CYS A 132 20.82 15.71 18.78
N ASP A 133 19.97 16.70 19.08
CA ASP A 133 20.04 17.52 20.27
C ASP A 133 19.74 16.74 21.56
N MET A 134 18.75 15.86 21.54
CA MET A 134 18.48 14.95 22.66
C MET A 134 19.66 14.01 22.93
N GLY A 135 20.34 13.54 21.89
CA GLY A 135 21.58 12.77 22.01
C GLY A 135 22.74 13.56 22.60
N ALA A 136 22.85 14.85 22.26
CA ALA A 136 23.88 15.75 22.78
C ALA A 136 23.60 16.19 24.23
N SER A 137 22.35 16.44 24.61
CA SER A 137 21.95 16.90 25.95
C SER A 137 22.16 15.83 27.05
N SER A 138 22.09 14.55 26.68
CA SER A 138 22.41 13.44 27.60
C SER A 138 23.90 13.33 27.93
N SER A 139 24.77 14.05 27.22
CA SER A 139 26.24 14.06 27.43
C SER A 139 26.77 15.23 28.23
N SER A 140 25.94 16.25 28.56
CA SER A 140 26.41 17.52 29.20
C SER A 140 26.02 17.73 30.66
N GLY A 141 25.45 16.75 31.32
CA GLY A 141 24.96 16.90 32.69
C GLY A 141 25.75 16.16 33.74
N VAL A 142 26.96 16.61 34.12
CA VAL A 142 27.47 16.64 35.51
C VAL A 142 28.72 17.51 35.56
N ARG A 143 28.59 18.75 35.96
CA ARG A 143 29.69 19.51 36.59
C ARG A 143 29.69 19.19 38.08
N SER A 144 30.60 18.33 38.54
CA SER A 144 30.91 18.15 39.96
C SER A 144 31.86 19.25 40.44
N PRO A 145 31.66 19.83 41.65
CA PRO A 145 32.58 20.82 42.22
C PRO A 145 33.87 20.15 42.67
N LYS A 146 34.98 20.83 42.40
CA LYS A 146 36.32 20.47 42.85
C LYS A 146 36.40 20.44 44.36
N SER A 147 36.76 19.32 44.97
CA SER A 147 37.49 19.31 46.25
C SER A 147 38.65 18.31 46.11
N GLY A 148 39.86 18.79 46.45
CA GLY A 148 41.11 18.07 46.28
C GLY A 148 41.34 17.01 47.35
N HIS A 149 42.16 16.08 47.01
CA HIS A 149 43.34 15.47 47.68
C HIS A 149 43.57 14.02 47.22
N SER A 150 44.73 13.87 46.59
CA SER A 150 45.76 12.82 46.73
C SER A 150 45.37 11.41 47.14
N LYS A 151 45.59 10.40 46.29
CA LYS A 151 46.69 9.39 46.32
C LYS A 151 46.36 8.24 45.33
N ALA A 152 47.45 7.77 44.75
CA ALA A 152 47.48 6.65 43.82
C ALA A 152 46.90 5.36 44.40
N ASP A 153 46.15 4.64 43.58
CA ASP A 153 46.21 3.19 43.56
C ASP A 153 45.84 2.58 42.19
N THR A 154 46.55 1.58 41.88
CA THR A 154 46.57 0.81 40.64
C THR A 154 45.39 -0.16 40.55
N GLY A 155 44.74 -0.22 39.39
CA GLY A 155 44.13 -1.48 38.98
C GLY A 155 42.66 -1.51 38.70
N ARG A 156 42.33 -1.88 37.49
CA ARG A 156 41.05 -2.35 36.93
C ARG A 156 40.18 -1.26 36.27
N ARG A 157 40.32 -1.19 34.98
CA ARG A 157 39.31 -0.59 34.08
C ARG A 157 38.00 -1.37 34.18
N THR A 158 37.05 -0.90 34.93
CA THR A 158 35.63 -1.22 34.78
C THR A 158 35.06 -0.26 33.80
N SER A 159 34.51 -0.78 32.70
CA SER A 159 33.74 -0.05 31.70
C SER A 159 32.56 0.68 32.38
N ASP A 160 32.57 1.99 32.30
CA ASP A 160 31.47 2.86 32.72
C ASP A 160 30.25 2.63 31.81
N PRO A 161 29.07 2.20 32.31
CA PRO A 161 27.89 1.92 31.46
C PRO A 161 27.09 3.19 31.09
N GLY A 162 27.61 4.41 31.29
CA GLY A 162 26.88 5.66 31.18
C GLY A 162 27.06 6.46 29.88
N ARG A 163 27.95 6.06 28.99
CA ARG A 163 28.17 6.79 27.73
C ARG A 163 27.51 6.06 26.60
N ARG A 164 26.19 6.33 26.33
CA ARG A 164 25.57 5.96 25.06
C ARG A 164 26.26 6.80 23.97
N LEU A 165 27.06 6.15 23.14
CA LEU A 165 27.51 6.71 21.87
C LEU A 165 26.25 6.99 21.04
N PRO A 166 26.22 8.09 20.26
CA PRO A 166 25.11 8.33 19.32
C PRO A 166 24.93 7.07 18.47
N ASP A 167 23.69 6.70 18.21
CA ASP A 167 23.36 5.56 17.38
C ASP A 167 24.12 5.69 16.04
N PRO A 168 24.97 4.73 15.68
CA PRO A 168 25.78 4.81 14.46
C PRO A 168 24.94 5.04 13.22
N LEU A 169 23.68 4.55 13.21
CA LEU A 169 22.72 4.76 12.14
C LEU A 169 22.22 6.22 12.09
N LEU A 170 21.98 6.83 13.25
CA LEU A 170 21.58 8.25 13.30
C LEU A 170 22.71 9.15 12.77
N ALA A 171 23.96 8.86 13.12
CA ALA A 171 25.11 9.62 12.60
C ALA A 171 25.24 9.47 11.07
N MET A 172 25.09 8.25 10.54
CA MET A 172 25.08 7.99 9.10
C MET A 172 23.96 8.75 8.38
N ILE A 173 22.74 8.73 8.94
CA ILE A 173 21.60 9.45 8.35
C ILE A 173 21.82 10.96 8.39
N ALA A 174 22.42 11.49 9.47
CA ALA A 174 22.74 12.91 9.58
C ALA A 174 23.82 13.36 8.58
N GLU A 175 24.79 12.51 8.27
CA GLU A 175 25.78 12.77 7.22
C GLU A 175 25.12 12.74 5.83
N TRP A 176 24.35 11.71 5.53
CA TRP A 176 23.57 11.60 4.27
C TRP A 176 22.60 12.77 4.08
N ALA A 177 22.00 13.30 5.16
CA ALA A 177 21.09 14.44 5.10
C ALA A 177 21.73 15.70 4.53
N GLN A 178 23.06 15.86 4.62
CA GLN A 178 23.81 16.97 4.07
C GLN A 178 24.08 16.81 2.55
N GLU A 179 24.10 15.59 2.03
CA GLU A 179 24.43 15.27 0.66
C GLU A 179 23.18 15.07 -0.22
N THR A 180 22.08 14.56 0.36
CA THR A 180 20.88 14.24 -0.39
C THR A 180 20.18 15.46 -0.95
N LYS A 181 19.69 15.36 -2.19
CA LYS A 181 18.88 16.39 -2.84
C LYS A 181 17.37 16.13 -2.70
N THR A 182 16.98 14.90 -2.41
CA THR A 182 15.58 14.48 -2.36
C THR A 182 15.11 14.15 -0.96
N GLY A 183 16.01 13.72 -0.09
CA GLY A 183 15.68 13.22 1.26
C GLY A 183 14.86 11.93 1.23
N ASP A 184 14.78 11.24 0.09
CA ASP A 184 14.00 10.02 -0.07
C ASP A 184 14.75 8.84 0.53
N ARG A 185 14.12 8.12 1.45
CA ARG A 185 14.64 6.91 2.08
C ARG A 185 15.16 5.87 1.09
N ALA A 186 14.59 5.82 -0.11
CA ALA A 186 15.02 4.87 -1.14
C ALA A 186 16.49 5.06 -1.56
N GLU A 187 17.09 6.24 -1.34
CA GLU A 187 18.52 6.47 -1.56
C GLU A 187 19.41 5.67 -0.57
N LEU A 188 18.86 5.27 0.59
CA LEU A 188 19.50 4.48 1.63
C LEU A 188 19.16 2.99 1.45
N GLY A 189 19.51 2.41 0.31
CA GLY A 189 19.07 1.10 -0.16
C GLY A 189 19.28 -0.09 0.81
N ASP A 190 20.18 0.02 1.78
CA ASP A 190 20.53 -1.03 2.74
C ASP A 190 19.73 -0.98 4.05
N LEU A 191 18.83 0.00 4.22
CA LEU A 191 18.04 0.11 5.45
C LEU A 191 16.81 -0.80 5.43
N PRO A 192 16.58 -1.61 6.49
CA PRO A 192 15.38 -2.44 6.62
C PRO A 192 14.09 -1.62 6.50
N GLU A 193 13.09 -2.11 5.78
CA GLU A 193 11.81 -1.41 5.59
C GLU A 193 11.10 -1.07 6.92
N ASP A 194 11.25 -1.91 7.95
CA ASP A 194 10.58 -1.81 9.25
C ASP A 194 11.44 -1.14 10.34
N MET A 195 12.37 -0.28 9.96
CA MET A 195 13.28 0.34 10.93
C MET A 195 12.54 1.36 11.81
N ALA A 196 12.45 1.10 13.11
CA ALA A 196 11.78 1.97 14.08
C ALA A 196 12.36 3.40 14.09
N LEU A 197 13.69 3.55 14.02
CA LEU A 197 14.36 4.83 13.95
C LEU A 197 13.87 5.72 12.79
N TRP A 198 13.55 5.13 11.62
CA TRP A 198 13.04 5.92 10.50
C TRP A 198 11.67 6.51 10.79
N ASN A 199 10.81 5.80 11.52
CA ASN A 199 9.49 6.32 11.91
C ASN A 199 9.61 7.56 12.82
N ASP A 200 10.68 7.63 13.61
CA ASP A 200 10.98 8.79 14.45
C ASP A 200 11.58 9.96 13.65
N LEU A 201 12.25 9.69 12.55
CA LEU A 201 12.88 10.68 11.66
C LEU A 201 11.95 11.19 10.55
N ALA A 202 10.91 10.46 10.19
CA ALA A 202 9.94 10.86 9.18
C ALA A 202 8.76 11.63 9.80
N ALA A 203 8.24 12.62 9.09
CA ALA A 203 7.01 13.30 9.50
C ALA A 203 5.77 12.60 8.92
N THR A 204 4.73 12.50 9.73
CA THR A 204 3.38 12.10 9.29
C THR A 204 2.56 13.32 8.86
N SER A 205 1.33 13.11 8.39
CA SER A 205 0.37 14.22 8.17
C SER A 205 0.04 14.94 9.48
N GLU A 206 0.10 14.22 10.57
CA GLU A 206 -0.27 14.67 11.89
C GLU A 206 0.88 15.41 12.59
N THR A 207 2.13 15.03 12.35
CA THR A 207 3.30 15.58 13.03
C THR A 207 4.01 16.70 12.28
N CYS A 208 3.63 16.97 11.03
CA CYS A 208 4.21 18.02 10.21
C CYS A 208 3.53 19.37 10.49
N VAL A 209 4.28 20.34 11.02
CA VAL A 209 3.79 21.70 11.31
C VAL A 209 3.61 22.59 10.06
N GLY A 210 3.87 22.06 8.87
CA GLY A 210 3.57 22.75 7.62
C GLY A 210 4.41 24.00 7.37
N SER A 211 3.75 25.11 6.99
CA SER A 211 4.41 26.39 6.65
C SER A 211 5.16 27.03 7.82
N ASN A 212 4.84 26.64 9.04
CA ASN A 212 5.42 27.20 10.25
C ASN A 212 6.70 26.47 10.70
N CYS A 213 7.11 25.44 9.93
CA CYS A 213 8.36 24.72 10.22
C CYS A 213 9.57 25.62 9.98
N PRO A 214 10.54 25.72 10.91
CA PRO A 214 11.76 26.49 10.70
C PRO A 214 12.57 26.03 9.49
N HIS A 215 12.43 24.75 9.12
CA HIS A 215 13.05 24.16 7.93
C HIS A 215 12.16 24.16 6.69
N TYR A 216 11.06 24.95 6.65
CA TYR A 216 10.05 24.88 5.58
C TYR A 216 10.62 25.03 4.17
N ASP A 217 11.53 25.98 3.96
CA ASP A 217 12.14 26.22 2.64
C ASP A 217 13.13 25.12 2.24
N ASP A 218 13.81 24.52 3.19
CA ASP A 218 14.75 23.43 2.99
C ASP A 218 14.09 22.04 3.05
N CYS A 219 12.85 21.97 3.49
CA CYS A 219 12.09 20.74 3.63
C CYS A 219 12.02 19.97 2.31
N PHE A 220 12.42 18.70 2.33
CA PHE A 220 12.40 17.83 1.16
C PHE A 220 11.00 17.65 0.58
N ILE A 221 9.96 17.62 1.42
CA ILE A 221 8.56 17.52 1.00
C ILE A 221 8.13 18.83 0.31
N THR A 222 8.47 19.99 0.86
CA THR A 222 8.18 21.29 0.25
C THR A 222 8.88 21.43 -1.11
N ARG A 223 10.17 21.05 -1.17
CA ARG A 223 10.93 21.05 -2.42
C ARG A 223 10.35 20.10 -3.45
N MET A 224 9.92 18.91 -3.03
CA MET A 224 9.27 17.93 -3.90
C MET A 224 7.94 18.47 -4.45
N ARG A 225 7.09 19.09 -3.63
CA ARG A 225 5.83 19.70 -4.05
C ARG A 225 6.04 20.87 -5.01
N ARG A 226 7.02 21.75 -4.74
CA ARG A 226 7.39 22.86 -5.64
C ARG A 226 7.86 22.33 -7.00
N ARG A 227 8.65 21.26 -7.03
CA ARG A 227 9.07 20.60 -8.29
C ARG A 227 7.87 20.00 -9.01
N ALA A 228 6.99 19.30 -8.31
CA ALA A 228 5.79 18.70 -8.91
C ALA A 228 4.86 19.77 -9.54
N ALA A 229 4.72 20.93 -8.88
CA ALA A 229 3.93 22.05 -9.42
C ALA A 229 4.50 22.64 -10.72
N GLN A 230 5.79 22.39 -11.01
CA GLN A 230 6.46 22.83 -12.22
C GLN A 230 6.67 21.73 -13.26
N SER A 231 6.28 20.49 -12.94
CA SER A 231 6.53 19.32 -13.79
C SER A 231 5.41 19.09 -14.78
N ASP A 232 5.78 18.62 -15.98
CA ASP A 232 4.85 18.18 -17.02
C ASP A 232 4.26 16.80 -16.69
N VAL A 233 5.06 15.91 -16.07
CA VAL A 233 4.63 14.58 -15.66
C VAL A 233 4.81 14.42 -14.15
N VAL A 234 3.71 14.13 -13.45
CA VAL A 234 3.71 13.88 -12.00
C VAL A 234 3.40 12.40 -11.76
N ILE A 235 4.31 11.70 -11.10
CA ILE A 235 4.17 10.27 -10.80
C ILE A 235 3.85 10.08 -9.33
N VAL A 236 2.77 9.36 -9.03
CA VAL A 236 2.31 9.04 -7.68
C VAL A 236 1.96 7.56 -7.56
N ASN A 237 1.68 7.07 -6.35
CA ASN A 237 0.98 5.80 -6.17
C ASN A 237 -0.51 6.04 -5.87
N HIS A 238 -1.31 4.97 -5.95
CA HIS A 238 -2.75 5.07 -5.67
C HIS A 238 -3.06 5.55 -4.25
N HIS A 239 -2.21 5.21 -3.27
CA HIS A 239 -2.37 5.69 -1.90
C HIS A 239 -2.25 7.22 -1.81
N LEU A 240 -1.26 7.82 -2.49
CA LEU A 240 -1.10 9.28 -2.49
C LEU A 240 -2.22 9.97 -3.29
N LEU A 241 -2.67 9.34 -4.39
CA LEU A 241 -3.82 9.81 -5.17
C LEU A 241 -5.10 9.88 -4.32
N CYS A 242 -5.41 8.81 -3.58
CA CYS A 242 -6.58 8.78 -2.69
C CYS A 242 -6.41 9.71 -1.48
N ALA A 243 -5.19 9.84 -0.94
CA ALA A 243 -4.89 10.80 0.12
C ALA A 243 -5.13 12.25 -0.32
N ASP A 244 -4.67 12.62 -1.51
CA ASP A 244 -4.92 13.93 -2.09
C ASP A 244 -6.42 14.17 -2.32
N ALA A 245 -7.14 13.16 -2.81
CA ALA A 245 -8.58 13.25 -3.01
C ALA A 245 -9.35 13.51 -1.69
N ALA A 246 -8.94 12.85 -0.60
CA ALA A 246 -9.54 13.06 0.71
C ALA A 246 -9.21 14.45 1.29
N VAL A 247 -7.97 14.92 1.16
CA VAL A 247 -7.55 16.24 1.68
C VAL A 247 -8.22 17.39 0.94
N ARG A 248 -8.50 17.26 -0.36
CA ARG A 248 -9.18 18.29 -1.14
C ARG A 248 -10.62 18.58 -0.70
N GLN A 249 -11.24 17.68 0.05
CA GLN A 249 -12.56 17.91 0.65
C GLN A 249 -12.49 18.79 1.91
N SER A 250 -11.30 18.90 2.50
CA SER A 250 -11.05 19.76 3.64
C SER A 250 -10.50 21.13 3.18
N GLU A 251 -10.55 22.12 4.05
CA GLU A 251 -9.98 23.46 3.81
C GLU A 251 -8.45 23.49 3.64
N TYR A 252 -7.78 22.32 3.74
CA TYR A 252 -6.31 22.19 3.80
C TYR A 252 -5.60 22.19 2.43
N GLY A 253 -6.30 22.35 1.32
CA GLY A 253 -5.71 22.52 -0.01
C GLY A 253 -5.35 21.22 -0.71
N GLU A 254 -4.41 21.28 -1.65
CA GLU A 254 -4.02 20.16 -2.51
C GLU A 254 -2.62 19.61 -2.14
N VAL A 255 -2.45 18.30 -2.23
CA VAL A 255 -1.14 17.62 -2.08
C VAL A 255 -0.49 17.45 -3.44
N ILE A 256 -1.27 17.05 -4.46
CA ILE A 256 -0.85 16.84 -5.84
C ILE A 256 -1.30 18.06 -6.65
N PRO A 257 -0.43 18.68 -7.46
CA PRO A 257 -0.82 19.82 -8.29
C PRO A 257 -1.90 19.42 -9.29
N ALA A 258 -2.71 20.39 -9.70
CA ALA A 258 -3.75 20.17 -10.71
C ALA A 258 -3.13 19.65 -12.02
N CYS A 259 -3.69 18.55 -12.54
CA CYS A 259 -3.30 17.91 -13.78
C CYS A 259 -4.50 17.84 -14.72
N ALA A 260 -4.28 18.08 -16.01
CA ALA A 260 -5.35 17.99 -17.01
C ALA A 260 -5.75 16.54 -17.27
N TYR A 261 -4.78 15.64 -17.30
CA TYR A 261 -4.95 14.24 -17.65
C TYR A 261 -4.50 13.32 -16.52
N GLY A 262 -5.18 12.18 -16.41
CA GLY A 262 -4.86 11.12 -15.45
C GLY A 262 -4.60 9.78 -16.13
N VAL A 263 -3.52 9.11 -15.75
CA VAL A 263 -3.25 7.71 -16.10
C VAL A 263 -3.25 6.90 -14.81
N ILE A 264 -4.13 5.93 -14.69
CA ILE A 264 -4.24 5.01 -13.56
C ILE A 264 -3.73 3.64 -14.04
N ASP A 265 -2.46 3.37 -13.76
CA ASP A 265 -1.83 2.09 -14.12
C ASP A 265 -2.02 1.09 -12.99
N GLU A 266 -2.26 -0.18 -13.31
CA GLU A 266 -2.73 -1.22 -12.40
C GLU A 266 -4.07 -0.84 -11.73
N ALA A 267 -5.01 -0.32 -12.54
CA ALA A 267 -6.28 0.26 -12.09
C ALA A 267 -7.16 -0.70 -11.27
N HIS A 268 -6.97 -2.01 -11.41
CA HIS A 268 -7.63 -3.03 -10.61
C HIS A 268 -7.37 -2.92 -9.10
N GLN A 269 -6.27 -2.24 -8.69
CA GLN A 269 -5.92 -2.05 -7.28
C GLN A 269 -6.60 -0.81 -6.66
N LEU A 270 -7.14 0.08 -7.49
CA LEU A 270 -7.66 1.36 -7.00
C LEU A 270 -8.85 1.19 -6.07
N GLU A 271 -9.71 0.18 -6.29
CA GLU A 271 -10.86 -0.11 -5.43
C GLU A 271 -10.44 -0.41 -3.99
N ASP A 272 -9.46 -1.30 -3.81
CA ASP A 272 -9.00 -1.70 -2.47
C ASP A 272 -8.32 -0.54 -1.76
N VAL A 273 -7.51 0.24 -2.47
CA VAL A 273 -6.86 1.43 -1.92
C VAL A 273 -7.89 2.49 -1.53
N ALA A 274 -8.88 2.75 -2.37
CA ALA A 274 -9.96 3.68 -2.08
C ALA A 274 -10.78 3.25 -0.86
N THR A 275 -11.12 1.95 -0.77
CA THR A 275 -11.84 1.38 0.39
C THR A 275 -11.10 1.61 1.71
N GLN A 276 -9.77 1.52 1.70
CA GLN A 276 -8.95 1.79 2.88
C GLN A 276 -8.85 3.29 3.20
N TYR A 277 -8.67 4.13 2.18
CA TYR A 277 -8.40 5.56 2.34
C TYR A 277 -9.63 6.37 2.72
N PHE A 278 -10.78 6.04 2.15
CA PHE A 278 -12.06 6.69 2.46
C PHE A 278 -12.76 6.06 3.67
N GLY A 279 -12.09 5.14 4.34
CA GLY A 279 -12.50 4.60 5.62
C GLY A 279 -12.02 5.45 6.80
N ILE A 280 -12.65 5.25 7.95
CA ILE A 280 -12.33 5.90 9.21
C ILE A 280 -11.67 4.87 10.12
N ALA A 281 -10.62 5.28 10.87
CA ALA A 281 -9.94 4.37 11.78
C ALA A 281 -9.43 5.09 13.04
N VAL A 282 -9.70 4.50 14.19
CA VAL A 282 -9.09 4.86 15.47
C VAL A 282 -8.33 3.65 16.00
N SER A 283 -7.07 3.87 16.43
CA SER A 283 -6.23 2.80 16.93
C SER A 283 -5.52 3.20 18.22
N ASN A 284 -5.10 2.19 18.99
CA ASN A 284 -4.28 2.40 20.17
C ASN A 284 -2.98 3.17 19.85
N TYR A 285 -2.40 2.94 18.68
CA TYR A 285 -1.21 3.67 18.23
C TYR A 285 -1.47 5.16 17.96
N ARG A 286 -2.60 5.48 17.32
CA ARG A 286 -2.97 6.87 17.00
C ARG A 286 -3.20 7.68 18.29
N VAL A 287 -3.83 7.07 19.30
CA VAL A 287 -4.06 7.72 20.61
C VAL A 287 -2.76 7.82 21.40
N GLU A 288 -1.93 6.77 21.47
CA GLU A 288 -0.66 6.81 22.20
C GLU A 288 0.31 7.83 21.57
N GLN A 289 0.32 7.95 20.24
CA GLN A 289 1.10 8.97 19.55
C GLN A 289 0.63 10.39 19.92
N LEU A 290 -0.69 10.63 19.98
CA LEU A 290 -1.24 11.91 20.46
C LEU A 290 -0.77 12.21 21.89
N CYS A 291 -0.85 11.22 22.80
CA CYS A 291 -0.36 11.39 24.18
C CYS A 291 1.11 11.76 24.23
N HIS A 292 1.96 11.07 23.47
CA HIS A 292 3.40 11.32 23.44
C HIS A 292 3.74 12.74 22.96
N GLU A 293 3.10 13.18 21.89
CA GLU A 293 3.33 14.52 21.33
C GLU A 293 2.76 15.62 22.24
N ALA A 294 1.59 15.37 22.84
CA ALA A 294 1.02 16.28 23.85
C ALA A 294 1.95 16.44 25.06
N GLU A 295 2.62 15.36 25.51
CA GLU A 295 3.65 15.44 26.55
C GLU A 295 4.86 16.28 26.13
N GLN A 296 5.32 16.13 24.88
CA GLN A 296 6.43 16.93 24.36
C GLN A 296 6.09 18.43 24.32
N VAL A 297 4.90 18.77 23.81
CA VAL A 297 4.41 20.16 23.76
C VAL A 297 4.24 20.71 25.17
N ALA A 298 3.63 19.97 26.09
CA ALA A 298 3.48 20.38 27.48
C ALA A 298 4.83 20.56 28.20
N ALA A 299 5.85 19.77 27.85
CA ALA A 299 7.19 19.90 28.42
C ALA A 299 7.96 21.12 27.88
N SER A 300 7.83 21.44 26.59
CA SER A 300 8.46 22.61 25.95
C SER A 300 7.88 23.92 26.50
N GLU A 301 6.57 23.99 26.72
CA GLU A 301 5.87 25.16 27.23
C GLU A 301 5.90 25.28 28.78
N ARG A 302 6.43 24.30 29.51
CA ARG A 302 6.38 24.21 30.98
C ARG A 302 7.04 25.42 31.71
N ARG A 303 7.93 26.14 31.04
CA ARG A 303 8.58 27.33 31.59
C ARG A 303 7.75 28.60 31.45
N GLU A 304 6.83 28.62 30.50
CA GLU A 304 6.03 29.78 30.12
C GLU A 304 4.57 29.66 30.57
N ALA A 305 4.07 28.41 30.74
CA ALA A 305 2.71 28.15 31.19
C ALA A 305 2.52 28.32 32.69
N ALA A 306 1.35 28.80 33.08
CA ALA A 306 0.96 28.84 34.50
C ALA A 306 0.95 27.41 35.07
N PRO A 307 1.38 27.24 36.35
CA PRO A 307 1.43 25.90 36.99
C PRO A 307 0.11 25.10 36.90
N GLU A 308 -1.02 25.79 36.94
CA GLU A 308 -2.36 25.21 36.86
C GLU A 308 -2.63 24.62 35.47
N VAL A 309 -2.22 25.32 34.40
CA VAL A 309 -2.35 24.85 33.01
C VAL A 309 -1.46 23.63 32.76
N ALA A 310 -0.21 23.68 33.24
CA ALA A 310 0.72 22.55 33.11
C ALA A 310 0.19 21.29 33.84
N MET A 311 -0.41 21.46 35.02
CA MET A 311 -1.03 20.37 35.78
C MET A 311 -2.26 19.84 35.10
N ALA A 312 -3.15 20.71 34.59
CA ALA A 312 -4.37 20.30 33.87
C ALA A 312 -4.04 19.50 32.60
N ARG A 313 -3.04 19.92 31.81
CA ARG A 313 -2.56 19.19 30.63
C ARG A 313 -2.00 17.81 31.00
N GLY A 314 -1.14 17.74 32.03
CA GLY A 314 -0.61 16.46 32.51
C GLY A 314 -1.71 15.48 32.90
N GLN A 315 -2.71 15.94 33.68
CA GLN A 315 -3.85 15.13 34.11
C GLN A 315 -4.72 14.69 32.91
N ALA A 316 -4.95 15.56 31.93
CA ALA A 316 -5.73 15.23 30.74
C ALA A 316 -5.04 14.15 29.90
N ILE A 317 -3.71 14.23 29.73
CA ILE A 317 -2.93 13.24 28.99
C ILE A 317 -2.93 11.88 29.70
N GLU A 318 -2.73 11.86 31.03
CA GLU A 318 -2.76 10.60 31.79
C GLU A 318 -4.15 9.93 31.73
N ARG A 319 -5.22 10.70 31.88
CA ARG A 319 -6.59 10.19 31.74
C ARG A 319 -6.81 9.61 30.35
N LEU A 320 -6.39 10.33 29.29
CA LEU A 320 -6.51 9.85 27.92
C LEU A 320 -5.81 8.50 27.73
N ARG A 321 -4.60 8.37 28.26
CA ARG A 321 -3.82 7.12 28.16
C ARG A 321 -4.50 5.96 28.89
N ASP A 322 -5.04 6.21 30.07
CA ASP A 322 -5.69 5.17 30.88
C ASP A 322 -7.00 4.71 30.23
N HIS A 323 -7.86 5.64 29.79
CA HIS A 323 -9.11 5.29 29.10
C HIS A 323 -8.85 4.61 27.74
N ALA A 324 -7.81 5.03 27.02
CA ALA A 324 -7.39 4.36 25.78
C ALA A 324 -6.98 2.90 26.04
N ARG A 325 -6.17 2.65 27.07
CA ARG A 325 -5.78 1.28 27.46
C ARG A 325 -6.98 0.43 27.83
N ALA A 326 -7.88 0.97 28.65
CA ALA A 326 -9.09 0.27 29.05
C ALA A 326 -9.99 -0.08 27.85
N PHE A 327 -10.25 0.89 26.98
CA PHE A 327 -11.07 0.70 25.79
C PHE A 327 -10.49 -0.35 24.82
N PHE A 328 -9.23 -0.20 24.41
CA PHE A 328 -8.61 -1.13 23.45
C PHE A 328 -8.39 -2.53 24.06
N MET A 329 -8.18 -2.64 25.37
CA MET A 329 -8.15 -3.93 26.07
C MET A 329 -9.54 -4.57 26.07
N GLY A 330 -10.60 -3.81 26.33
CA GLY A 330 -12.00 -4.27 26.26
C GLY A 330 -12.33 -4.85 24.88
N LEU A 331 -11.97 -4.13 23.81
CA LEU A 331 -12.14 -4.60 22.43
C LEU A 331 -11.39 -5.91 22.14
N GLN A 332 -10.18 -6.08 22.67
CA GLN A 332 -9.42 -7.32 22.51
C GLN A 332 -10.06 -8.49 23.26
N LEU A 333 -10.51 -8.29 24.49
CA LEU A 333 -11.17 -9.32 25.30
C LEU A 333 -12.50 -9.74 24.67
N GLY A 334 -13.33 -8.79 24.24
CA GLY A 334 -14.57 -9.05 23.52
C GLY A 334 -14.37 -9.84 22.24
N ARG A 335 -13.27 -9.56 21.51
CA ARG A 335 -12.86 -10.33 20.33
C ARG A 335 -12.55 -11.79 20.67
N MET A 336 -11.80 -12.02 21.73
CA MET A 336 -11.45 -13.39 22.16
C MET A 336 -12.70 -14.19 22.55
N ALA A 337 -13.62 -13.57 23.29
CA ALA A 337 -14.91 -14.18 23.65
C ALA A 337 -15.77 -14.50 22.41
N ALA A 338 -15.83 -13.61 21.43
CA ALA A 338 -16.55 -13.84 20.17
C ALA A 338 -15.91 -14.94 19.31
N ALA A 339 -14.59 -15.10 19.33
CA ALA A 339 -13.89 -16.18 18.65
C ALA A 339 -14.15 -17.55 19.31
N ASP A 340 -14.16 -17.61 20.65
CA ASP A 340 -14.46 -18.82 21.42
C ASP A 340 -15.92 -19.26 21.25
N ALA A 341 -16.86 -18.32 21.19
CA ALA A 341 -18.27 -18.60 20.93
C ALA A 341 -18.50 -19.20 19.53
N ARG A 342 -17.77 -18.75 18.51
CA ARG A 342 -17.80 -19.33 17.15
C ARG A 342 -17.18 -20.72 17.10
N ALA A 343 -16.11 -20.97 17.86
CA ALA A 343 -15.47 -22.28 17.95
C ALA A 343 -16.31 -23.31 18.75
N GLY A 344 -17.18 -22.85 19.66
CA GLY A 344 -18.09 -23.68 20.47
C GLY A 344 -19.43 -24.00 19.80
N GLY A 345 -19.84 -23.26 18.75
CA GLY A 345 -21.14 -23.39 18.08
C GLY A 345 -21.28 -24.57 17.10
N ASP A 346 -20.21 -25.23 16.69
CA ASP A 346 -20.21 -26.45 15.86
C ASP A 346 -20.27 -27.73 16.73
N GLY A 347 -21.21 -27.77 17.65
CA GLY A 347 -21.48 -28.94 18.47
C GLY A 347 -22.44 -29.92 17.82
N TYR A 348 -21.98 -30.71 16.83
CA TYR A 348 -22.50 -32.06 16.52
C TYR A 348 -21.56 -32.76 15.54
N MET A 349 -20.45 -33.30 16.05
CA MET A 349 -19.81 -34.56 15.61
C MET A 349 -18.75 -34.94 16.64
N ARG A 350 -19.11 -35.78 17.62
CA ARG A 350 -18.15 -36.53 18.44
C ARG A 350 -17.49 -37.59 17.57
N GLY A 351 -16.27 -37.34 17.16
CA GLY A 351 -15.34 -38.30 16.61
C GLY A 351 -13.98 -38.07 17.24
N SER A 352 -13.47 -39.06 17.97
CA SER A 352 -12.19 -39.10 18.65
C SER A 352 -11.04 -38.78 17.69
N GLY A 353 -10.46 -37.58 17.77
CA GLY A 353 -9.30 -37.19 17.01
C GLY A 353 -8.67 -35.92 17.57
N ARG A 354 -7.42 -35.97 17.94
CA ARG A 354 -6.55 -34.99 18.58
C ARG A 354 -6.95 -33.52 18.28
N ARG A 355 -7.25 -32.75 19.33
CA ARG A 355 -7.33 -31.31 19.30
C ARG A 355 -6.04 -30.73 18.75
N TRP A 356 -6.09 -30.16 17.58
CA TRP A 356 -5.09 -29.22 17.12
C TRP A 356 -5.45 -27.87 17.75
N ALA A 357 -4.84 -27.58 18.90
CA ALA A 357 -4.78 -26.21 19.39
C ALA A 357 -3.96 -25.41 18.37
N ALA A 358 -4.53 -24.36 17.79
CA ALA A 358 -3.75 -23.42 17.00
C ALA A 358 -2.64 -22.85 17.89
N PRO A 359 -1.35 -22.93 17.45
CA PRO A 359 -0.27 -22.34 18.24
C PRO A 359 -0.51 -20.84 18.38
N ALA A 360 -0.28 -20.31 19.59
CA ALA A 360 -0.39 -18.92 19.95
C ALA A 360 0.56 -17.96 19.20
N ASP A 361 1.40 -18.47 18.31
CA ASP A 361 2.46 -17.73 17.62
C ASP A 361 2.12 -17.37 16.17
N ALA A 362 0.85 -17.08 15.85
CA ALA A 362 0.47 -16.51 14.57
C ALA A 362 0.77 -15.00 14.52
N ALA A 363 1.98 -14.59 14.79
CA ALA A 363 2.48 -13.26 14.53
C ALA A 363 2.45 -13.03 12.99
N GLY A 364 1.46 -12.27 12.50
CA GLY A 364 1.36 -11.84 11.11
C GLY A 364 0.03 -12.06 10.39
N ALA A 365 -0.95 -12.76 10.97
CA ALA A 365 -2.28 -12.82 10.38
C ALA A 365 -3.07 -11.56 10.78
N GLU A 366 -3.49 -10.76 9.81
CA GLU A 366 -4.49 -9.71 10.01
C GLU A 366 -5.80 -10.41 10.39
N ASP A 367 -6.24 -10.23 11.63
CA ASP A 367 -7.49 -10.79 12.11
C ASP A 367 -8.52 -9.67 12.12
N ARG A 368 -9.49 -9.76 11.21
CA ARG A 368 -10.59 -8.81 11.03
C ARG A 368 -11.90 -9.43 11.46
N ILE A 369 -12.63 -8.77 12.35
CA ILE A 369 -13.92 -9.22 12.83
C ILE A 369 -14.95 -8.13 12.60
N ARG A 370 -16.02 -8.47 11.85
CA ARG A 370 -17.18 -7.58 11.70
C ARG A 370 -17.83 -7.35 13.04
N LEU A 371 -18.08 -6.09 13.37
CA LEU A 371 -18.71 -5.71 14.62
C LEU A 371 -20.23 -5.84 14.53
N THR A 372 -20.80 -6.34 15.61
CA THR A 372 -22.25 -6.38 15.82
C THR A 372 -22.67 -5.21 16.71
N SER A 373 -23.96 -4.85 16.67
CA SER A 373 -24.51 -3.83 17.56
C SER A 373 -24.36 -4.21 19.05
N GLU A 374 -24.43 -5.49 19.37
CA GLU A 374 -24.23 -6.02 20.72
C GLU A 374 -22.77 -5.80 21.18
N PHE A 375 -21.79 -6.17 20.35
CA PHE A 375 -20.37 -5.95 20.66
C PHE A 375 -20.05 -4.47 20.91
N LEU A 376 -20.65 -3.56 20.12
CA LEU A 376 -20.47 -2.12 20.29
C LEU A 376 -21.15 -1.61 21.56
N ALA A 377 -22.34 -2.12 21.90
CA ALA A 377 -23.04 -1.78 23.13
C ALA A 377 -22.25 -2.19 24.38
N ASP A 378 -21.65 -3.38 24.39
CA ASP A 378 -20.81 -3.86 25.49
C ASP A 378 -19.55 -3.00 25.74
N ASN A 379 -19.08 -2.28 24.71
CA ASN A 379 -17.91 -1.42 24.80
C ASN A 379 -18.25 0.09 24.76
N ALA A 380 -19.54 0.44 24.78
CA ALA A 380 -20.00 1.82 24.59
C ALA A 380 -19.54 2.75 25.72
N ASP A 381 -19.64 2.32 26.97
CA ASP A 381 -19.27 3.13 28.13
C ASP A 381 -17.77 3.48 28.10
N ALA A 382 -16.89 2.48 27.91
CA ALA A 382 -15.45 2.72 27.78
C ALA A 382 -15.10 3.58 26.56
N GLY A 383 -15.86 3.45 25.48
CA GLY A 383 -15.73 4.29 24.29
C GLY A 383 -16.14 5.75 24.54
N HIS A 384 -17.19 5.99 25.30
CA HIS A 384 -17.62 7.33 25.70
C HIS A 384 -16.62 7.97 26.66
N GLU A 385 -16.10 7.24 27.65
CA GLU A 385 -15.05 7.71 28.56
C GLU A 385 -13.78 8.11 27.80
N LEU A 386 -13.40 7.34 26.78
CA LEU A 386 -12.28 7.71 25.90
C LEU A 386 -12.59 8.98 25.09
N ALA A 387 -13.81 9.13 24.59
CA ALA A 387 -14.21 10.34 23.86
C ALA A 387 -14.22 11.59 24.76
N GLU A 388 -14.63 11.47 26.02
CA GLU A 388 -14.59 12.55 27.03
C GLU A 388 -13.13 12.89 27.41
N ALA A 389 -12.26 11.90 27.49
CA ALA A 389 -10.85 12.11 27.76
C ALA A 389 -10.17 12.85 26.60
N LEU A 390 -10.50 12.54 25.35
CA LEU A 390 -10.06 13.26 24.16
C LEU A 390 -10.55 14.72 24.17
N GLU A 391 -11.81 14.95 24.53
CA GLU A 391 -12.38 16.30 24.69
C GLU A 391 -11.66 17.10 25.79
N SER A 392 -11.28 16.45 26.89
CA SER A 392 -10.51 17.08 27.96
C SER A 392 -9.12 17.52 27.46
N VAL A 393 -8.45 16.72 26.64
CA VAL A 393 -7.18 17.10 25.99
C VAL A 393 -7.39 18.27 25.01
N GLU A 394 -8.42 18.19 24.17
CA GLU A 394 -8.78 19.28 23.25
C GLU A 394 -8.93 20.61 24.00
N GLN A 395 -9.69 20.63 25.08
CA GLN A 395 -9.93 21.82 25.90
C GLN A 395 -8.65 22.32 26.57
N ALA A 396 -7.88 21.44 27.20
CA ALA A 396 -6.66 21.79 27.93
C ALA A 396 -5.57 22.43 27.04
N PHE A 397 -5.56 22.10 25.74
CA PHE A 397 -4.64 22.67 24.76
C PHE A 397 -5.25 23.85 23.97
N TYR A 398 -6.58 24.01 23.96
CA TYR A 398 -7.28 25.13 23.33
C TYR A 398 -7.39 26.38 24.21
N GLU A 399 -7.56 26.26 25.53
CA GLU A 399 -7.82 27.36 26.49
C GLU A 399 -6.71 28.39 26.61
N VAL A 400 -5.49 28.07 26.16
CA VAL A 400 -4.36 29.03 26.13
C VAL A 400 -4.66 30.29 25.30
N ARG A 401 -5.65 30.24 24.43
CA ARG A 401 -6.04 31.35 23.56
C ARG A 401 -6.88 32.43 24.28
N THR A 402 -7.68 32.06 25.27
CA THR A 402 -8.62 33.00 25.93
C THR A 402 -8.00 33.77 27.11
N ALA A 403 -7.06 33.18 27.83
CA ALA A 403 -6.40 33.83 28.95
C ALA A 403 -5.41 34.94 28.52
N ALA A 404 -4.70 34.75 27.39
CA ALA A 404 -3.75 35.72 26.87
C ALA A 404 -4.36 36.89 26.10
N SER A 405 -5.62 36.78 25.64
CA SER A 405 -6.35 37.86 24.96
C SER A 405 -7.16 38.75 25.92
N ALA A 406 -7.25 38.39 27.19
CA ALA A 406 -7.99 39.18 28.18
C ALA A 406 -7.16 40.28 28.85
N ASP A 407 -5.82 40.26 28.71
CA ASP A 407 -4.90 41.19 29.34
C ASP A 407 -4.31 42.29 28.44
N GLU A 408 -4.81 42.49 27.20
CA GLU A 408 -4.44 43.63 26.40
C GLU A 408 -5.33 44.84 26.72
N PRO A 409 -4.79 45.92 27.32
CA PRO A 409 -5.55 47.16 27.50
C PRO A 409 -5.77 47.81 26.14
N ALA A 410 -7.05 48.09 25.84
CA ALA A 410 -7.49 48.81 24.65
C ALA A 410 -6.86 50.22 24.62
N GLY A 411 -5.90 50.43 23.75
CA GLY A 411 -5.38 51.76 23.42
C GLY A 411 -3.91 51.76 23.02
N HIS A 412 -3.65 51.64 21.71
CA HIS A 412 -2.67 52.46 20.99
C HIS A 412 -2.84 52.27 19.47
N SER A 413 -2.70 53.39 18.77
CA SER A 413 -2.98 53.64 17.36
C SER A 413 -2.20 52.73 16.39
N ALA A 414 -2.92 52.42 15.29
CA ALA A 414 -2.43 51.77 14.09
C ALA A 414 -1.27 52.58 13.45
N SER A 415 -0.05 52.25 13.69
CA SER A 415 1.10 52.45 12.78
C SER A 415 2.38 51.92 13.41
N GLU A 416 2.61 50.63 13.29
CA GLU A 416 3.93 50.02 13.20
C GLU A 416 3.73 48.53 12.96
N LYS A 417 4.01 48.09 11.72
CA LYS A 417 4.14 46.70 11.39
C LYS A 417 5.33 46.12 12.15
N ARG A 418 5.14 45.70 13.40
CA ARG A 418 5.98 44.70 14.03
C ARG A 418 5.49 43.36 13.53
N GLN A 419 6.30 42.69 12.74
CA GLN A 419 6.29 41.24 12.62
C GLN A 419 6.50 40.69 14.03
N ALA A 420 5.41 40.50 14.77
CA ALA A 420 5.45 39.77 16.02
C ALA A 420 5.77 38.33 15.64
N GLN A 421 6.95 37.86 15.95
CA GLN A 421 7.27 36.44 16.08
C GLN A 421 6.22 35.85 17.03
N GLN A 422 5.27 35.10 16.48
CA GLN A 422 4.35 34.29 17.30
C GLN A 422 5.23 33.25 17.99
N PRO A 423 5.09 33.00 19.29
CA PRO A 423 5.91 32.01 19.99
C PRO A 423 5.59 30.63 19.40
N GLU A 424 6.61 29.92 18.97
CA GLU A 424 6.56 28.61 18.26
C GLU A 424 5.71 27.55 18.99
N GLY A 425 5.65 27.55 20.32
CA GLY A 425 4.86 26.60 21.11
C GLY A 425 3.35 26.74 20.99
N ARG A 426 2.81 27.90 20.58
CA ARG A 426 1.36 28.16 20.54
C ARG A 426 0.65 27.43 19.40
N GLU A 427 1.32 27.20 18.28
CA GLU A 427 0.77 26.48 17.13
C GLU A 427 0.78 24.97 17.34
N ASP A 428 1.79 24.47 18.06
CA ASP A 428 1.88 23.06 18.40
C ASP A 428 0.74 22.64 19.35
N ALA A 429 0.39 23.49 20.34
CA ALA A 429 -0.73 23.24 21.23
C ALA A 429 -2.07 23.17 20.48
N LEU A 430 -2.31 24.09 19.52
CA LEU A 430 -3.51 24.08 18.69
C LEU A 430 -3.57 22.83 17.77
N ALA A 431 -2.42 22.35 17.31
CA ALA A 431 -2.36 21.11 16.52
C ALA A 431 -2.76 19.89 17.36
N ILE A 432 -2.32 19.84 18.64
CA ILE A 432 -2.75 18.79 19.58
C ILE A 432 -4.26 18.84 19.82
N ALA A 433 -4.80 20.04 20.11
CA ALA A 433 -6.24 20.22 20.35
C ALA A 433 -7.07 19.76 19.14
N ARG A 434 -6.72 20.20 17.94
CA ARG A 434 -7.41 19.79 16.70
C ARG A 434 -7.38 18.27 16.50
N ARG A 435 -6.23 17.64 16.69
CA ARG A 435 -6.08 16.18 16.53
C ARG A 435 -6.88 15.39 17.56
N ALA A 436 -6.94 15.88 18.80
CA ALA A 436 -7.77 15.27 19.81
C ALA A 436 -9.25 15.32 19.40
N GLY A 437 -9.72 16.47 18.88
CA GLY A 437 -11.06 16.63 18.32
C GLY A 437 -11.34 15.70 17.14
N GLU A 438 -10.42 15.60 16.18
CA GLU A 438 -10.53 14.69 15.03
C GLU A 438 -10.66 13.22 15.48
N ILE A 439 -9.82 12.77 16.41
CA ILE A 439 -9.87 11.39 16.93
C ILE A 439 -11.18 11.15 17.70
N ARG A 440 -11.64 12.14 18.50
CA ARG A 440 -12.93 12.07 19.20
C ARG A 440 -14.10 11.90 18.23
N ASP A 441 -14.15 12.69 17.17
CA ASP A 441 -15.24 12.69 16.20
C ASP A 441 -15.24 11.39 15.38
N ASP A 442 -14.06 10.92 14.98
CA ASP A 442 -13.87 9.59 14.38
C ASP A 442 -14.36 8.47 15.29
N LEU A 443 -13.99 8.52 16.58
CA LEU A 443 -14.40 7.53 17.57
C LEU A 443 -15.93 7.54 17.77
N ARG A 444 -16.54 8.72 17.89
CA ARG A 444 -18.00 8.87 18.01
C ARG A 444 -18.73 8.31 16.78
N PHE A 445 -18.20 8.53 15.58
CA PHE A 445 -18.75 7.93 14.35
C PHE A 445 -18.67 6.41 14.39
N LEU A 446 -17.53 5.85 14.77
CA LEU A 446 -17.31 4.40 14.86
C LEU A 446 -18.21 3.73 15.91
N LEU A 447 -18.39 4.35 17.06
CA LEU A 447 -19.23 3.81 18.15
C LEU A 447 -20.74 3.83 17.81
N ARG A 448 -21.19 4.87 17.07
CA ARG A 448 -22.58 4.93 16.62
C ARG A 448 -22.93 3.83 15.64
N ALA A 449 -22.05 3.49 14.73
CA ALA A 449 -22.18 2.44 13.70
C ALA A 449 -23.56 2.42 12.99
N HIS A 450 -24.11 3.60 12.69
CA HIS A 450 -25.48 3.73 12.14
C HIS A 450 -25.51 3.89 10.62
N ASP A 451 -24.38 4.27 9.99
CA ASP A 451 -24.33 4.51 8.56
C ASP A 451 -24.37 3.19 7.79
N PRO A 452 -25.43 2.92 6.99
CA PRO A 452 -25.59 1.68 6.25
C PRO A 452 -24.62 1.52 5.07
N ASP A 453 -23.97 2.62 4.65
CA ASP A 453 -23.00 2.62 3.56
C ASP A 453 -21.61 2.19 4.04
N PHE A 454 -21.43 2.03 5.34
CA PHE A 454 -20.18 1.58 5.96
C PHE A 454 -20.30 0.21 6.59
N VAL A 455 -19.19 -0.53 6.56
CA VAL A 455 -19.00 -1.73 7.37
C VAL A 455 -18.04 -1.43 8.51
N TYR A 456 -18.45 -1.80 9.73
CA TYR A 456 -17.70 -1.57 10.96
C TYR A 456 -17.01 -2.88 11.38
N TYR A 457 -15.72 -2.79 11.70
CA TYR A 457 -14.94 -3.97 12.07
C TYR A 457 -13.75 -3.63 12.97
N LEU A 458 -13.31 -4.64 13.70
CA LEU A 458 -12.07 -4.61 14.46
C LEU A 458 -10.98 -5.33 13.67
N GLU A 459 -9.81 -4.70 13.56
CA GLU A 459 -8.64 -5.27 12.95
C GLU A 459 -7.49 -5.31 13.96
N THR A 460 -6.76 -6.44 14.03
CA THR A 460 -5.58 -6.55 14.88
C THR A 460 -4.35 -6.86 14.03
N ARG A 461 -3.26 -6.11 14.30
CA ARG A 461 -1.96 -6.29 13.63
C ARG A 461 -0.85 -6.28 14.69
N GLY A 462 -0.32 -7.43 15.04
CA GLY A 462 0.63 -7.53 16.14
C GLY A 462 0.03 -7.00 17.44
N ARG A 463 0.58 -5.92 17.99
CA ARG A 463 0.05 -5.22 19.19
C ARG A 463 -0.97 -4.12 18.86
N GLY A 464 -1.16 -3.82 17.59
CA GLY A 464 -2.08 -2.78 17.14
C GLY A 464 -3.53 -3.27 17.13
N VAL A 465 -4.41 -2.46 17.68
CA VAL A 465 -5.87 -2.65 17.67
C VAL A 465 -6.49 -1.47 16.95
N PHE A 466 -7.24 -1.77 15.89
CA PHE A 466 -7.83 -0.77 15.01
C PHE A 466 -9.33 -0.96 14.96
N LEU A 467 -10.09 0.01 15.47
CA LEU A 467 -11.51 0.12 15.24
C LEU A 467 -11.72 0.85 13.92
N ARG A 468 -12.44 0.25 12.97
CA ARG A 468 -12.53 0.75 11.59
C ARG A 468 -13.96 0.80 11.07
N ALA A 469 -14.22 1.77 10.21
CA ALA A 469 -15.34 1.77 9.28
C ALA A 469 -14.81 1.94 7.86
N SER A 470 -15.25 1.09 6.93
CA SER A 470 -14.89 1.21 5.52
C SER A 470 -16.15 1.32 4.67
N PRO A 471 -16.15 2.17 3.62
CA PRO A 471 -17.28 2.25 2.70
C PRO A 471 -17.46 0.91 1.98
N ILE A 472 -18.70 0.44 1.90
CA ILE A 472 -19.05 -0.82 1.24
C ILE A 472 -18.87 -0.67 -0.28
N GLU A 473 -19.35 0.46 -0.82
CA GLU A 473 -19.26 0.80 -2.24
C GLU A 473 -18.45 2.09 -2.41
N VAL A 474 -17.39 2.01 -3.22
CA VAL A 474 -16.49 3.16 -3.46
C VAL A 474 -16.66 3.80 -4.84
N ALA A 475 -17.49 3.21 -5.70
CA ALA A 475 -17.66 3.67 -7.09
C ALA A 475 -18.02 5.16 -7.21
N GLY A 476 -18.98 5.62 -6.41
CA GLY A 476 -19.38 7.04 -6.37
C GLY A 476 -18.26 7.97 -5.90
N ILE A 477 -17.52 7.55 -4.88
CA ILE A 477 -16.41 8.29 -4.29
C ILE A 477 -15.25 8.37 -5.30
N VAL A 478 -14.84 7.25 -5.87
CA VAL A 478 -13.77 7.21 -6.89
C VAL A 478 -14.14 8.05 -8.10
N ARG A 479 -15.39 7.96 -8.58
CA ARG A 479 -15.85 8.77 -9.69
C ARG A 479 -15.72 10.27 -9.39
N SER A 480 -16.37 10.73 -8.33
CA SER A 480 -16.49 12.18 -8.05
C SER A 480 -15.18 12.80 -7.56
N GLN A 481 -14.38 12.06 -6.76
CA GLN A 481 -13.21 12.61 -6.10
C GLN A 481 -11.89 12.32 -6.82
N VAL A 482 -11.86 11.27 -7.66
CA VAL A 482 -10.64 10.89 -8.38
C VAL A 482 -10.80 11.10 -9.88
N LEU A 483 -11.81 10.49 -10.53
CA LEU A 483 -11.90 10.46 -11.98
C LEU A 483 -12.42 11.76 -12.61
N ASP A 484 -13.43 12.37 -12.01
CA ASP A 484 -14.06 13.61 -12.53
C ASP A 484 -13.17 14.85 -12.44
N ARG A 485 -12.00 14.72 -11.80
CA ARG A 485 -10.99 15.80 -11.69
C ARG A 485 -10.21 16.04 -12.98
N PHE A 486 -10.18 15.06 -13.87
CA PHE A 486 -9.40 15.09 -15.09
C PHE A 486 -10.28 15.30 -16.31
N GLN A 487 -9.77 16.00 -17.30
CA GLN A 487 -10.42 16.14 -18.61
C GLN A 487 -10.42 14.81 -19.37
N ALA A 488 -9.34 14.04 -19.24
CA ALA A 488 -9.23 12.70 -19.77
C ALA A 488 -8.56 11.75 -18.78
N VAL A 489 -9.06 10.50 -18.70
CA VAL A 489 -8.51 9.46 -17.82
C VAL A 489 -8.31 8.17 -18.58
N VAL A 490 -7.11 7.62 -18.45
CA VAL A 490 -6.74 6.28 -18.91
C VAL A 490 -6.65 5.35 -17.71
N LEU A 491 -7.52 4.34 -17.65
CA LEU A 491 -7.43 3.27 -16.65
C LEU A 491 -6.87 2.03 -17.35
N THR A 492 -5.72 1.56 -16.93
CA THR A 492 -5.06 0.42 -17.59
C THR A 492 -4.54 -0.61 -16.60
N SER A 493 -4.53 -1.86 -17.03
CA SER A 493 -3.90 -2.97 -16.35
C SER A 493 -3.65 -4.13 -17.31
N ALA A 494 -2.92 -5.14 -16.85
CA ALA A 494 -2.82 -6.43 -17.55
C ALA A 494 -4.09 -7.26 -17.45
N THR A 495 -4.92 -7.00 -16.44
CA THR A 495 -6.14 -7.76 -16.10
C THR A 495 -7.20 -6.76 -15.63
N LEU A 496 -8.19 -6.51 -16.45
CA LEU A 496 -9.35 -5.65 -16.16
C LEU A 496 -10.66 -6.29 -16.59
N SER A 497 -10.62 -7.09 -17.65
CA SER A 497 -11.83 -7.75 -18.16
C SER A 497 -12.04 -9.11 -17.50
N VAL A 498 -13.29 -9.48 -17.36
CA VAL A 498 -13.75 -10.80 -16.94
C VAL A 498 -14.52 -11.43 -18.09
N ALA A 499 -13.98 -12.50 -18.66
CA ALA A 499 -14.54 -13.14 -19.85
C ALA A 499 -14.80 -12.15 -21.01
N GLY A 500 -13.93 -11.16 -21.19
CA GLY A 500 -14.01 -10.14 -22.24
C GLY A 500 -14.90 -8.94 -21.94
N SER A 501 -15.55 -8.87 -20.77
CA SER A 501 -16.35 -7.70 -20.34
C SER A 501 -15.61 -6.87 -19.29
N PHE A 502 -15.67 -5.54 -19.43
CA PHE A 502 -15.18 -4.57 -18.45
C PHE A 502 -16.24 -4.17 -17.41
N ASP A 503 -17.45 -4.69 -17.48
CA ASP A 503 -18.60 -4.28 -16.66
C ASP A 503 -18.28 -4.32 -15.16
N TYR A 504 -17.57 -5.35 -14.71
CA TYR A 504 -17.19 -5.49 -13.32
C TYR A 504 -16.32 -4.33 -12.86
N VAL A 505 -15.16 -4.11 -13.47
CA VAL A 505 -14.22 -3.05 -13.06
C VAL A 505 -14.82 -1.66 -13.30
N ARG A 506 -15.52 -1.46 -14.42
CA ARG A 506 -16.21 -0.20 -14.73
C ARG A 506 -17.24 0.15 -13.66
N GLY A 507 -18.02 -0.83 -13.20
CA GLY A 507 -18.98 -0.66 -12.12
C GLY A 507 -18.32 -0.40 -10.78
N ARG A 508 -17.27 -1.16 -10.42
CA ARG A 508 -16.56 -1.03 -9.14
C ARG A 508 -15.81 0.29 -8.98
N LEU A 509 -15.31 0.87 -10.08
CA LEU A 509 -14.58 2.15 -10.08
C LEU A 509 -15.47 3.36 -10.43
N GLY A 510 -16.75 3.14 -10.77
CA GLY A 510 -17.62 4.23 -11.20
C GLY A 510 -17.17 4.89 -12.51
N ALA A 511 -16.47 4.17 -13.37
CA ALA A 511 -15.85 4.69 -14.60
C ALA A 511 -16.85 4.74 -15.77
N HIS A 512 -18.03 5.29 -15.55
CA HIS A 512 -19.08 5.49 -16.56
C HIS A 512 -19.23 6.98 -16.96
N PRO A 513 -19.37 7.31 -18.28
CA PRO A 513 -19.11 6.44 -19.43
C PRO A 513 -17.60 6.27 -19.67
N ALA A 514 -17.19 5.19 -20.33
CA ALA A 514 -15.81 4.96 -20.74
C ALA A 514 -15.77 4.17 -22.06
N ALA A 515 -14.79 4.49 -22.92
CA ALA A 515 -14.40 3.64 -24.03
C ALA A 515 -13.66 2.39 -23.50
N GLU A 516 -13.65 1.32 -24.29
CA GLU A 516 -13.05 0.04 -23.89
C GLU A 516 -12.11 -0.45 -24.98
N LEU A 517 -10.92 -0.92 -24.56
CA LEU A 517 -9.93 -1.51 -25.45
C LEU A 517 -9.32 -2.75 -24.78
N SER A 518 -9.48 -3.90 -25.39
CA SER A 518 -8.85 -5.15 -24.94
C SER A 518 -7.81 -5.59 -25.96
N LEU A 519 -6.57 -5.70 -25.52
CA LEU A 519 -5.42 -6.09 -26.34
C LEU A 519 -4.87 -7.43 -25.84
N PRO A 520 -4.75 -8.43 -26.69
CA PRO A 520 -4.18 -9.71 -26.31
C PRO A 520 -2.70 -9.55 -25.91
N SER A 521 -2.21 -10.55 -25.17
CA SER A 521 -0.78 -10.64 -24.90
C SER A 521 0.01 -10.89 -26.20
N GLU A 522 1.18 -10.29 -26.30
CA GLU A 522 2.13 -10.50 -27.41
C GLU A 522 2.86 -11.86 -27.32
N PHE A 523 2.57 -12.64 -26.28
CA PHE A 523 3.19 -13.95 -26.06
C PHE A 523 2.31 -15.09 -26.57
N ASP A 524 2.93 -16.09 -27.21
CA ASP A 524 2.24 -17.30 -27.65
C ASP A 524 2.14 -18.31 -26.51
N TYR A 525 1.11 -18.12 -25.66
CA TYR A 525 0.86 -19.04 -24.55
C TYR A 525 0.60 -20.48 -24.99
N SER A 526 0.18 -20.71 -26.23
CA SER A 526 -0.06 -22.06 -26.74
C SER A 526 1.22 -22.87 -26.89
N GLN A 527 2.34 -22.20 -27.15
CA GLN A 527 3.67 -22.82 -27.28
C GLN A 527 4.55 -22.64 -26.05
N GLN A 528 4.38 -21.53 -25.35
CA GLN A 528 5.23 -21.17 -24.21
C GLN A 528 4.77 -21.75 -22.89
N THR A 529 3.50 -22.16 -22.78
CA THR A 529 2.95 -22.65 -21.53
C THR A 529 2.19 -23.96 -21.66
N ILE A 530 2.03 -24.64 -20.53
CA ILE A 530 1.11 -25.75 -20.36
C ILE A 530 0.33 -25.54 -19.06
N LEU A 531 -0.99 -25.70 -19.10
CA LEU A 531 -1.85 -25.64 -17.93
C LEU A 531 -2.11 -27.06 -17.39
N TYR A 532 -1.53 -27.37 -16.24
CA TYR A 532 -1.74 -28.63 -15.56
C TYR A 532 -2.90 -28.54 -14.57
N LEU A 533 -3.88 -29.41 -14.75
CA LEU A 533 -5.00 -29.58 -13.84
C LEU A 533 -5.04 -31.05 -13.39
N PRO A 534 -4.82 -31.34 -12.09
CA PRO A 534 -4.81 -32.71 -11.58
C PRO A 534 -6.10 -33.45 -11.94
N PRO A 535 -6.02 -34.74 -12.34
CA PRO A 535 -7.21 -35.50 -12.75
C PRO A 535 -8.16 -35.80 -11.58
N ARG A 536 -7.61 -35.91 -10.37
CA ARG A 536 -8.35 -36.22 -9.13
C ARG A 536 -7.73 -35.42 -7.97
N MET A 537 -8.58 -34.61 -7.34
CA MET A 537 -8.26 -33.90 -6.11
C MET A 537 -9.46 -33.97 -5.17
N PRO A 538 -9.27 -34.06 -3.87
CA PRO A 538 -10.32 -33.89 -2.89
C PRO A 538 -10.97 -32.50 -3.00
N ASP A 539 -12.19 -32.35 -2.46
CA ASP A 539 -12.79 -31.00 -2.30
C ASP A 539 -11.88 -30.12 -1.44
N PRO A 540 -11.66 -28.84 -1.80
CA PRO A 540 -10.82 -27.93 -1.02
C PRO A 540 -11.22 -27.73 0.46
N ARG A 541 -12.44 -28.11 0.83
CA ARG A 541 -12.95 -28.12 2.21
C ARG A 541 -12.61 -29.42 2.96
N SER A 542 -12.18 -30.46 2.26
CA SER A 542 -11.81 -31.74 2.88
C SER A 542 -10.48 -31.64 3.63
N PRO A 543 -10.36 -32.24 4.82
CA PRO A 543 -9.07 -32.35 5.51
C PRO A 543 -7.96 -33.03 4.67
N ALA A 544 -8.33 -33.94 3.77
CA ALA A 544 -7.40 -34.64 2.88
C ALA A 544 -6.85 -33.75 1.75
N PHE A 545 -7.36 -32.53 1.56
CA PHE A 545 -6.93 -31.66 0.48
C PHE A 545 -5.48 -31.20 0.63
N ALA A 546 -5.05 -30.87 1.84
CA ALA A 546 -3.70 -30.36 2.11
C ALA A 546 -2.63 -31.42 1.77
N GLU A 547 -2.83 -32.67 2.15
CA GLU A 547 -1.93 -33.78 1.85
C GLU A 547 -1.88 -34.08 0.34
N ALA A 548 -3.06 -34.12 -0.31
CA ALA A 548 -3.12 -34.33 -1.76
C ALA A 548 -2.46 -33.18 -2.53
N ALA A 549 -2.66 -31.93 -2.10
CA ALA A 549 -1.99 -30.78 -2.70
C ALA A 549 -0.49 -30.81 -2.51
N ALA A 550 0.01 -31.16 -1.32
CA ALA A 550 1.43 -31.31 -1.05
C ALA A 550 2.06 -32.35 -1.98
N THR A 551 1.42 -33.52 -2.14
CA THR A 551 1.85 -34.59 -3.06
C THR A 551 1.93 -34.07 -4.50
N GLN A 552 0.91 -33.37 -4.98
CA GLN A 552 0.90 -32.83 -6.34
C GLN A 552 1.96 -31.73 -6.54
N ILE A 553 2.19 -30.89 -5.54
CA ILE A 553 3.22 -29.85 -5.56
C ILE A 553 4.59 -30.50 -5.70
N VAL A 554 4.92 -31.52 -4.89
CA VAL A 554 6.20 -32.25 -4.95
C VAL A 554 6.39 -32.84 -6.35
N GLU A 555 5.41 -33.58 -6.87
CA GLU A 555 5.49 -34.22 -8.18
C GLU A 555 5.68 -33.24 -9.34
N ILE A 556 5.07 -32.04 -9.28
CA ILE A 556 5.26 -30.97 -10.27
C ILE A 556 6.68 -30.40 -10.14
N LEU A 557 7.13 -30.09 -8.91
CA LEU A 557 8.43 -29.45 -8.64
C LEU A 557 9.61 -30.35 -9.03
N GLU A 558 9.50 -31.66 -8.87
CA GLU A 558 10.51 -32.62 -9.35
C GLU A 558 10.68 -32.54 -10.87
N ARG A 559 9.56 -32.43 -11.63
CA ARG A 559 9.56 -32.36 -13.08
C ARG A 559 10.05 -31.01 -13.63
N THR A 560 9.73 -29.91 -12.91
CA THR A 560 10.17 -28.55 -13.26
C THR A 560 11.56 -28.22 -12.72
N ARG A 561 12.13 -29.04 -11.84
CA ARG A 561 13.38 -28.82 -11.11
C ARG A 561 13.36 -27.54 -10.26
N GLY A 562 12.32 -27.35 -9.47
CA GLY A 562 12.11 -26.12 -8.72
C GLY A 562 11.76 -24.95 -9.65
N ARG A 563 12.38 -23.78 -9.48
CA ARG A 563 12.15 -22.54 -10.22
C ARG A 563 10.67 -22.15 -10.21
N ALA A 564 10.07 -22.21 -9.02
CA ALA A 564 8.64 -22.17 -8.90
C ALA A 564 8.14 -21.18 -7.84
N PHE A 565 7.00 -20.56 -8.14
CA PHE A 565 6.11 -19.96 -7.14
C PHE A 565 4.99 -20.95 -6.81
N VAL A 566 4.82 -21.24 -5.52
CA VAL A 566 3.67 -21.96 -4.99
C VAL A 566 2.83 -20.97 -4.20
N LEU A 567 1.69 -20.61 -4.75
CA LEU A 567 0.83 -19.53 -4.29
C LEU A 567 -0.37 -20.12 -3.53
N PHE A 568 -0.41 -19.88 -2.24
CA PHE A 568 -1.45 -20.35 -1.35
C PHE A 568 -2.52 -19.29 -1.12
N THR A 569 -3.76 -19.71 -0.99
CA THR A 569 -4.88 -18.83 -0.64
C THR A 569 -4.98 -18.52 0.85
N SER A 570 -4.22 -19.22 1.70
CA SER A 570 -4.16 -18.98 3.15
C SER A 570 -2.83 -19.40 3.76
N TYR A 571 -2.45 -18.74 4.84
CA TYR A 571 -1.28 -19.14 5.65
C TYR A 571 -1.46 -20.53 6.29
N ALA A 572 -2.69 -20.91 6.64
CA ALA A 572 -2.98 -22.23 7.17
C ALA A 572 -2.60 -23.33 6.18
N MET A 573 -2.93 -23.14 4.90
CA MET A 573 -2.59 -24.08 3.84
C MET A 573 -1.08 -24.10 3.58
N LEU A 574 -0.42 -22.94 3.55
CA LEU A 574 1.03 -22.84 3.41
C LEU A 574 1.75 -23.64 4.52
N ARG A 575 1.35 -23.42 5.79
CA ARG A 575 1.96 -24.12 6.94
C ARG A 575 1.71 -25.63 6.94
N ALA A 576 0.55 -26.07 6.43
CA ALA A 576 0.24 -27.49 6.33
C ALA A 576 1.09 -28.19 5.25
N VAL A 577 1.36 -27.51 4.15
CA VAL A 577 2.09 -28.07 2.99
C VAL A 577 3.60 -27.94 3.14
N GLN A 578 4.11 -26.86 3.73
CA GLN A 578 5.54 -26.57 3.87
C GLN A 578 6.37 -27.74 4.38
N PRO A 579 6.06 -28.39 5.53
CA PRO A 579 6.91 -29.47 6.06
C PRO A 579 7.02 -30.68 5.13
N VAL A 580 5.96 -30.97 4.36
CA VAL A 580 5.94 -32.08 3.41
C VAL A 580 6.84 -31.77 2.21
N VAL A 581 6.78 -30.54 1.70
CA VAL A 581 7.59 -30.09 0.57
C VAL A 581 9.06 -30.02 0.96
N GLU A 582 9.38 -29.49 2.15
CA GLU A 582 10.76 -29.41 2.65
C GLU A 582 11.37 -30.79 2.89
N ALA A 583 10.59 -31.77 3.36
CA ALA A 583 11.07 -33.13 3.59
C ALA A 583 11.26 -33.94 2.30
N ALA A 584 10.49 -33.65 1.26
CA ALA A 584 10.49 -34.43 0.01
C ALA A 584 11.48 -33.91 -1.04
N LEU A 585 11.83 -32.62 -1.02
CA LEU A 585 12.61 -31.99 -2.08
C LEU A 585 13.97 -31.49 -1.57
N SER A 586 14.99 -31.61 -2.43
CA SER A 586 16.32 -31.08 -2.19
C SER A 586 16.55 -29.66 -2.72
N PHE A 587 15.53 -29.02 -3.25
CA PHE A 587 15.62 -27.64 -3.77
C PHE A 587 15.63 -26.64 -2.64
N PRO A 588 16.29 -25.46 -2.82
CA PRO A 588 16.18 -24.34 -1.88
C PRO A 588 14.73 -23.86 -1.77
N ILE A 589 14.15 -23.93 -0.56
CA ILE A 589 12.78 -23.53 -0.29
C ILE A 589 12.80 -22.21 0.48
N LEU A 590 12.21 -21.19 -0.10
CA LEU A 590 12.01 -19.87 0.49
C LEU A 590 10.57 -19.77 0.94
N VAL A 591 10.34 -19.26 2.14
CA VAL A 591 8.99 -19.22 2.73
C VAL A 591 8.65 -17.78 3.12
N GLN A 592 7.49 -17.33 2.73
CA GLN A 592 6.97 -16.02 3.16
C GLN A 592 6.88 -15.96 4.69
N GLY A 593 7.42 -14.87 5.27
CA GLY A 593 7.44 -14.66 6.72
C GLY A 593 8.77 -15.00 7.39
N THR A 594 9.74 -15.61 6.66
CA THR A 594 11.09 -15.87 7.20
C THR A 594 12.06 -14.70 7.00
N GLY A 595 11.65 -13.67 6.24
CA GLY A 595 12.45 -12.48 5.98
C GLY A 595 11.66 -11.40 5.25
N ALA A 596 12.29 -10.25 5.03
CA ALA A 596 11.70 -9.15 4.27
C ALA A 596 11.37 -9.61 2.83
N ARG A 597 10.25 -9.14 2.29
CA ARG A 597 9.76 -9.53 0.95
C ARG A 597 10.79 -9.26 -0.16
N SER A 598 11.45 -8.10 -0.11
CA SER A 598 12.48 -7.71 -1.08
C SER A 598 13.68 -8.67 -1.06
N LEU A 599 14.13 -9.07 0.13
CA LEU A 599 15.22 -10.01 0.33
C LEU A 599 14.86 -11.42 -0.19
N LEU A 600 13.66 -11.93 0.13
CA LEU A 600 13.18 -13.21 -0.38
C LEU A 600 13.11 -13.24 -1.91
N LEU A 601 12.67 -12.16 -2.54
CA LEU A 601 12.63 -12.04 -4.00
C LEU A 601 14.04 -11.96 -4.61
N GLN A 602 14.95 -11.24 -3.97
CA GLN A 602 16.35 -11.20 -4.39
C GLN A 602 17.00 -12.58 -4.29
N GLN A 603 16.82 -13.28 -3.17
CA GLN A 603 17.28 -14.66 -2.98
C GLN A 603 16.70 -15.59 -4.04
N PHE A 604 15.38 -15.48 -4.32
CA PHE A 604 14.75 -16.30 -5.35
C PHE A 604 15.36 -16.09 -6.74
N ARG A 605 15.67 -14.86 -7.12
CA ARG A 605 16.30 -14.55 -8.42
C ARG A 605 17.72 -15.06 -8.54
N THR A 606 18.47 -15.09 -7.44
CA THR A 606 19.91 -15.44 -7.44
C THR A 606 20.18 -16.90 -7.08
N THR A 607 19.21 -17.60 -6.48
CA THR A 607 19.38 -18.99 -6.05
C THR A 607 18.87 -19.95 -7.14
N PRO A 608 19.73 -20.79 -7.70
CA PRO A 608 19.32 -21.77 -8.72
C PRO A 608 18.26 -22.73 -8.17
N ASN A 609 17.27 -23.04 -8.99
CA ASN A 609 16.19 -23.99 -8.67
C ASN A 609 15.39 -23.66 -7.41
N ALA A 610 15.38 -22.42 -6.95
CA ALA A 610 14.61 -22.00 -5.77
C ALA A 610 13.11 -22.20 -5.95
N VAL A 611 12.45 -22.52 -4.84
CA VAL A 611 10.99 -22.62 -4.73
C VAL A 611 10.52 -21.58 -3.70
N LEU A 612 9.60 -20.72 -4.05
CA LEU A 612 9.01 -19.75 -3.13
C LEU A 612 7.60 -20.18 -2.76
N LEU A 613 7.40 -20.45 -1.46
CA LEU A 613 6.08 -20.71 -0.87
C LEU A 613 5.52 -19.39 -0.33
N ALA A 614 4.41 -18.89 -0.92
CA ALA A 614 3.88 -17.59 -0.57
C ALA A 614 2.35 -17.55 -0.62
N THR A 615 1.74 -16.53 0.02
CA THR A 615 0.30 -16.25 -0.05
C THR A 615 0.00 -15.13 -1.04
N SER A 616 -1.28 -14.77 -1.16
CA SER A 616 -1.78 -13.78 -2.12
C SER A 616 -1.07 -12.42 -2.09
N SER A 617 -0.50 -12.01 -0.97
CA SER A 617 0.29 -10.78 -0.88
C SER A 617 1.55 -10.78 -1.76
N PHE A 618 2.04 -11.94 -2.18
CA PHE A 618 3.13 -12.08 -3.16
C PHE A 618 2.65 -12.15 -4.61
N TRP A 619 1.34 -12.27 -4.86
CA TRP A 619 0.82 -12.29 -6.23
C TRP A 619 0.92 -10.92 -6.90
N GLN A 620 0.88 -9.84 -6.13
CA GLN A 620 0.92 -8.47 -6.63
C GLN A 620 2.34 -7.90 -6.59
N GLY A 621 2.72 -7.13 -7.62
CA GLY A 621 3.96 -6.33 -7.63
C GLY A 621 5.28 -7.14 -7.62
N VAL A 622 5.25 -8.45 -7.95
CA VAL A 622 6.45 -9.28 -8.10
C VAL A 622 6.81 -9.37 -9.58
N ASP A 623 8.02 -8.96 -9.91
CA ASP A 623 8.58 -9.10 -11.24
C ASP A 623 9.80 -10.02 -11.19
N VAL A 624 9.67 -11.23 -11.76
CA VAL A 624 10.77 -12.19 -11.92
C VAL A 624 10.79 -12.60 -13.39
N ALA A 625 11.78 -12.12 -14.11
CA ALA A 625 11.96 -12.41 -15.53
C ALA A 625 12.93 -13.57 -15.73
N GLY A 626 12.78 -14.29 -16.85
CA GLY A 626 13.72 -15.26 -17.36
C GLY A 626 13.65 -16.63 -16.68
N GLU A 627 14.74 -17.37 -16.75
CA GLU A 627 14.83 -18.79 -16.34
C GLU A 627 14.63 -19.05 -14.84
N ALA A 628 14.65 -18.00 -14.01
CA ALA A 628 14.47 -18.14 -12.56
C ALA A 628 13.06 -18.62 -12.18
N LEU A 629 12.05 -18.31 -13.00
CA LEU A 629 10.66 -18.74 -12.80
C LEU A 629 10.15 -19.52 -14.02
N SER A 630 9.88 -20.79 -13.85
CA SER A 630 9.33 -21.67 -14.91
C SER A 630 8.10 -22.46 -14.45
N CYS A 631 7.61 -22.23 -13.24
CA CYS A 631 6.42 -22.89 -12.73
C CYS A 631 5.65 -21.96 -11.77
N VAL A 632 4.33 -21.89 -11.94
CA VAL A 632 3.43 -21.23 -10.99
C VAL A 632 2.34 -22.23 -10.62
N ILE A 633 2.23 -22.52 -9.32
CA ILE A 633 1.23 -23.43 -8.77
C ILE A 633 0.30 -22.63 -7.86
N VAL A 634 -1.00 -22.75 -8.06
CA VAL A 634 -2.04 -22.17 -7.20
C VAL A 634 -2.79 -23.31 -6.51
N ASP A 635 -2.88 -23.25 -5.18
CA ASP A 635 -3.51 -24.31 -4.39
C ASP A 635 -5.03 -24.39 -4.61
N LYS A 636 -5.73 -23.27 -4.54
CA LYS A 636 -7.19 -23.17 -4.67
C LYS A 636 -7.57 -21.93 -5.48
N LEU A 637 -8.80 -21.93 -6.01
CA LEU A 637 -9.38 -20.73 -6.60
C LEU A 637 -9.44 -19.60 -5.55
N PRO A 638 -8.91 -18.40 -5.86
CA PRO A 638 -8.71 -17.32 -4.88
C PRO A 638 -10.00 -16.54 -4.62
N PHE A 639 -11.07 -17.24 -4.21
CA PHE A 639 -12.28 -16.58 -3.74
C PHE A 639 -11.99 -15.77 -2.48
N ALA A 640 -12.44 -14.52 -2.45
CA ALA A 640 -12.39 -13.70 -1.26
C ALA A 640 -13.15 -14.36 -0.10
N SER A 641 -12.58 -14.28 1.10
CA SER A 641 -13.16 -14.91 2.29
C SER A 641 -14.47 -14.22 2.68
N PRO A 642 -15.58 -14.95 2.80
CA PRO A 642 -16.81 -14.38 3.36
C PRO A 642 -16.68 -13.97 4.85
N ALA A 643 -15.61 -14.38 5.52
CA ALA A 643 -15.30 -13.95 6.88
C ALA A 643 -14.66 -12.56 6.93
N ASP A 644 -14.12 -12.05 5.82
CA ASP A 644 -13.64 -10.68 5.74
C ASP A 644 -14.82 -9.69 5.81
N PRO A 645 -14.78 -8.69 6.71
CA PRO A 645 -15.89 -7.77 6.92
C PRO A 645 -16.34 -7.00 5.69
N VAL A 646 -15.39 -6.54 4.88
CA VAL A 646 -15.70 -5.76 3.66
C VAL A 646 -16.32 -6.65 2.60
N THR A 647 -15.74 -7.83 2.39
CA THR A 647 -16.28 -8.84 1.47
C THR A 647 -17.69 -9.25 1.85
N SER A 648 -17.92 -9.56 3.14
CA SER A 648 -19.22 -9.91 3.67
C SER A 648 -20.26 -8.80 3.47
N ALA A 649 -19.88 -7.54 3.77
CA ALA A 649 -20.78 -6.40 3.60
C ALA A 649 -21.16 -6.14 2.13
N ARG A 650 -20.22 -6.33 1.20
CA ARG A 650 -20.49 -6.24 -0.25
C ARG A 650 -21.44 -7.33 -0.73
N ILE A 651 -21.23 -8.57 -0.27
CA ILE A 651 -22.14 -9.69 -0.54
C ILE A 651 -23.56 -9.35 -0.05
N ASP A 652 -23.70 -8.88 1.19
CA ASP A 652 -24.97 -8.49 1.78
C ASP A 652 -25.62 -7.32 1.02
N ALA A 653 -24.84 -6.32 0.59
CA ALA A 653 -25.34 -5.17 -0.17
C ALA A 653 -25.89 -5.58 -1.55
N ILE A 654 -25.19 -6.46 -2.25
CA ILE A 654 -25.65 -6.99 -3.53
C ILE A 654 -26.93 -7.81 -3.36
N ALA A 655 -26.98 -8.71 -2.35
CA ALA A 655 -28.16 -9.52 -2.07
C ALA A 655 -29.37 -8.64 -1.69
N ARG A 656 -29.18 -7.59 -0.89
CA ARG A 656 -30.27 -6.67 -0.50
C ARG A 656 -30.89 -5.93 -1.69
N ARG A 657 -30.13 -5.63 -2.74
CA ARG A 657 -30.65 -5.02 -3.99
C ARG A 657 -31.22 -6.05 -4.98
N GLY A 658 -31.30 -7.33 -4.59
CA GLY A 658 -31.84 -8.42 -5.40
C GLY A 658 -30.86 -8.98 -6.44
N GLY A 659 -29.57 -8.65 -6.36
CA GLY A 659 -28.52 -9.18 -7.22
C GLY A 659 -28.00 -10.55 -6.77
N GLU A 660 -27.12 -11.12 -7.58
CA GLU A 660 -26.47 -12.43 -7.38
C GLU A 660 -25.01 -12.27 -6.95
N PRO A 661 -24.69 -12.15 -5.63
CA PRO A 661 -23.34 -11.79 -5.15
C PRO A 661 -22.23 -12.72 -5.66
N PHE A 662 -22.56 -14.00 -5.86
CA PHE A 662 -21.58 -14.97 -6.35
C PHE A 662 -21.11 -14.62 -7.76
N TRP A 663 -22.03 -14.31 -8.67
CA TRP A 663 -21.73 -14.02 -10.07
C TRP A 663 -21.34 -12.56 -10.31
N GLU A 664 -21.92 -11.62 -9.56
CA GLU A 664 -21.65 -10.19 -9.75
C GLU A 664 -20.34 -9.72 -9.08
N TYR A 665 -19.89 -10.44 -8.03
CA TYR A 665 -18.75 -9.99 -7.23
C TYR A 665 -17.69 -11.08 -7.01
N GLN A 666 -18.06 -12.25 -6.45
CA GLN A 666 -17.07 -13.23 -6.01
C GLN A 666 -16.35 -13.91 -7.20
N VAL A 667 -17.06 -14.31 -8.24
CA VAL A 667 -16.47 -14.95 -9.42
C VAL A 667 -15.57 -13.97 -10.20
N PRO A 668 -16.02 -12.75 -10.55
CA PRO A 668 -15.17 -11.77 -11.23
C PRO A 668 -13.89 -11.44 -10.46
N LEU A 669 -13.99 -11.17 -9.17
CA LEU A 669 -12.83 -10.86 -8.32
C LEU A 669 -11.84 -12.04 -8.28
N ALA A 670 -12.34 -13.26 -8.12
CA ALA A 670 -11.48 -14.46 -8.11
C ALA A 670 -10.80 -14.71 -9.45
N ILE A 671 -11.47 -14.44 -10.58
CA ILE A 671 -10.89 -14.53 -11.92
C ILE A 671 -9.74 -13.54 -12.08
N LEU A 672 -9.97 -12.25 -11.77
CA LEU A 672 -8.92 -11.22 -11.87
C LEU A 672 -7.72 -11.55 -10.97
N THR A 673 -7.97 -12.02 -9.76
CA THR A 673 -6.92 -12.45 -8.83
C THR A 673 -6.12 -13.64 -9.39
N LEU A 674 -6.78 -14.64 -9.94
CA LEU A 674 -6.12 -15.80 -10.54
C LEU A 674 -5.28 -15.40 -11.77
N GLN A 675 -5.81 -14.56 -12.65
CA GLN A 675 -5.09 -14.05 -13.81
C GLN A 675 -3.80 -13.31 -13.39
N GLN A 676 -3.84 -12.51 -12.33
CA GLN A 676 -2.67 -11.80 -11.80
C GLN A 676 -1.59 -12.76 -11.30
N GLY A 677 -1.98 -13.84 -10.61
CA GLY A 677 -1.05 -14.87 -10.13
C GLY A 677 -0.37 -15.62 -11.28
N LEU A 678 -1.17 -16.08 -12.24
CA LEU A 678 -0.69 -16.85 -13.37
C LEU A 678 0.07 -16.00 -14.40
N GLY A 679 -0.29 -14.72 -14.56
CA GLY A 679 0.34 -13.77 -15.50
C GLY A 679 1.79 -13.40 -15.17
N ARG A 680 2.37 -14.00 -14.12
CA ARG A 680 3.79 -13.78 -13.73
C ARG A 680 4.77 -14.66 -14.49
N LEU A 681 4.31 -15.74 -15.11
CA LEU A 681 5.14 -16.78 -15.68
C LEU A 681 5.88 -16.36 -16.96
N ILE A 682 5.21 -15.66 -17.88
CA ILE A 682 5.78 -15.30 -19.19
C ILE A 682 6.03 -13.79 -19.23
N ARG A 683 7.31 -13.42 -19.49
CA ARG A 683 7.80 -12.04 -19.57
C ARG A 683 8.55 -11.76 -20.89
N HIS A 684 9.11 -12.82 -21.48
CA HIS A 684 9.85 -12.75 -22.74
C HIS A 684 9.37 -13.83 -23.72
N ARG A 685 9.60 -13.63 -25.01
CA ARG A 685 9.28 -14.59 -26.07
C ARG A 685 9.98 -15.95 -25.93
N ARG A 686 11.05 -16.03 -25.13
CA ARG A 686 11.81 -17.26 -24.86
C ARG A 686 11.39 -17.96 -23.61
N ASP A 687 10.60 -17.31 -22.76
CA ASP A 687 10.15 -17.94 -21.52
C ASP A 687 9.23 -19.13 -21.82
N ARG A 688 9.38 -20.18 -21.03
CA ARG A 688 8.53 -21.36 -21.08
C ARG A 688 8.21 -21.80 -19.67
N GLY A 689 6.97 -22.25 -19.43
CA GLY A 689 6.65 -22.70 -18.10
C GLY A 689 5.32 -23.40 -17.93
N VAL A 690 5.12 -23.90 -16.70
CA VAL A 690 3.94 -24.63 -16.27
C VAL A 690 3.08 -23.74 -15.39
N LEU A 691 1.82 -23.62 -15.76
CA LEU A 691 0.77 -23.11 -14.87
C LEU A 691 0.03 -24.30 -14.27
N SER A 692 -0.23 -24.27 -12.98
CA SER A 692 -1.01 -25.32 -12.32
C SER A 692 -2.03 -24.76 -11.36
N VAL A 693 -3.25 -25.28 -11.40
CA VAL A 693 -4.31 -24.99 -10.43
C VAL A 693 -4.80 -26.31 -9.85
N LEU A 694 -4.60 -26.50 -8.55
CA LEU A 694 -4.89 -27.78 -7.87
C LEU A 694 -6.36 -27.92 -7.47
N ASP A 695 -7.17 -26.89 -7.67
CA ASP A 695 -8.58 -26.87 -7.28
C ASP A 695 -9.45 -27.66 -8.25
N PRO A 696 -10.11 -28.76 -7.82
CA PRO A 696 -10.96 -29.55 -8.70
C PRO A 696 -12.21 -28.80 -9.19
N ARG A 697 -12.61 -27.72 -8.50
CA ARG A 697 -13.80 -26.94 -8.86
C ARG A 697 -13.66 -26.27 -10.23
N LEU A 698 -12.43 -26.01 -10.69
CA LEU A 698 -12.15 -25.50 -12.03
C LEU A 698 -12.66 -26.42 -13.14
N ARG A 699 -12.70 -27.75 -12.88
CA ARG A 699 -13.20 -28.77 -13.84
C ARG A 699 -14.61 -29.23 -13.53
N THR A 700 -15.01 -29.22 -12.27
CA THR A 700 -16.24 -29.90 -11.81
C THR A 700 -17.43 -28.97 -11.60
N LYS A 701 -17.20 -27.66 -11.53
CA LYS A 701 -18.27 -26.67 -11.32
C LYS A 701 -18.56 -25.88 -12.58
N ALA A 702 -19.83 -25.47 -12.77
CA ALA A 702 -20.25 -24.71 -13.95
C ALA A 702 -19.46 -23.43 -14.18
N TYR A 703 -19.16 -22.69 -13.09
CA TYR A 703 -18.34 -21.47 -13.16
C TYR A 703 -16.88 -21.73 -13.56
N GLY A 704 -16.39 -22.96 -13.46
CA GLY A 704 -15.03 -23.31 -13.86
C GLY A 704 -14.74 -23.01 -15.32
N GLN A 705 -15.75 -23.14 -16.21
CA GLN A 705 -15.61 -22.75 -17.61
C GLN A 705 -15.34 -21.25 -17.79
N THR A 706 -15.98 -20.41 -16.99
CA THR A 706 -15.75 -18.95 -17.01
C THR A 706 -14.31 -18.62 -16.60
N PHE A 707 -13.78 -19.32 -15.58
CA PHE A 707 -12.36 -19.19 -15.20
C PHE A 707 -11.44 -19.62 -16.35
N LEU A 708 -11.68 -20.80 -16.95
CA LEU A 708 -10.84 -21.32 -18.02
C LEU A 708 -10.86 -20.41 -19.26
N ALA A 709 -12.00 -19.83 -19.60
CA ALA A 709 -12.13 -18.90 -20.71
C ALA A 709 -11.39 -17.56 -20.47
N ALA A 710 -11.22 -17.19 -19.20
CA ALA A 710 -10.51 -15.97 -18.80
C ALA A 710 -8.99 -16.17 -18.66
N LEU A 711 -8.50 -17.43 -18.59
CA LEU A 711 -7.06 -17.70 -18.49
C LEU A 711 -6.36 -17.57 -19.86
N PRO A 712 -5.02 -17.35 -19.87
CA PRO A 712 -4.26 -17.40 -21.10
C PRO A 712 -4.49 -18.71 -21.87
N PRO A 713 -4.51 -18.70 -23.20
CA PRO A 713 -4.86 -19.86 -24.03
C PRO A 713 -3.74 -20.92 -24.04
N ALA A 714 -3.46 -21.52 -22.88
CA ALA A 714 -2.47 -22.57 -22.69
C ALA A 714 -3.09 -23.96 -22.97
N PRO A 715 -2.36 -24.90 -23.58
CA PRO A 715 -2.78 -26.29 -23.68
C PRO A 715 -3.02 -26.90 -22.31
N VAL A 716 -4.21 -27.51 -22.13
CA VAL A 716 -4.61 -28.11 -20.83
C VAL A 716 -4.18 -29.56 -20.80
N THR A 717 -3.57 -30.02 -19.72
CA THR A 717 -3.19 -31.41 -19.47
C THR A 717 -3.55 -31.87 -18.08
N SER A 718 -3.80 -33.18 -17.93
CA SER A 718 -3.90 -33.85 -16.60
C SER A 718 -2.76 -34.85 -16.39
N SER A 719 -1.78 -34.91 -17.31
CA SER A 719 -0.66 -35.82 -17.24
C SER A 719 0.60 -35.12 -16.71
N LEU A 720 1.15 -35.61 -15.63
CA LEU A 720 2.45 -35.16 -15.09
C LEU A 720 3.61 -35.45 -16.09
N ASP A 721 3.52 -36.52 -16.87
CA ASP A 721 4.53 -36.81 -17.90
C ASP A 721 4.53 -35.80 -19.04
N ALA A 722 3.37 -35.18 -19.31
CA ALA A 722 3.31 -34.06 -20.25
C ALA A 722 4.14 -32.85 -19.79
N ILE A 723 4.21 -32.59 -18.48
CA ILE A 723 5.08 -31.55 -17.89
C ILE A 723 6.55 -31.88 -18.17
N GLY A 724 6.97 -33.15 -17.93
CA GLY A 724 8.35 -33.60 -18.21
C GLY A 724 8.72 -33.42 -19.68
N ARG A 725 7.85 -33.89 -20.60
CA ARG A 725 8.06 -33.74 -22.05
C ARG A 725 8.11 -32.26 -22.50
N PHE A 726 7.31 -31.40 -21.86
CA PHE A 726 7.30 -29.96 -22.18
C PHE A 726 8.66 -29.30 -21.92
N PHE A 727 9.42 -29.76 -20.94
CA PHE A 727 10.78 -29.32 -20.65
C PHE A 727 11.87 -30.18 -21.31
N GLY A 728 11.53 -31.10 -22.21
CA GLY A 728 12.47 -31.92 -22.97
C GLY A 728 13.06 -33.11 -22.19
N LYS A 729 12.27 -33.66 -21.24
CA LYS A 729 12.59 -34.88 -20.49
C LYS A 729 11.77 -36.07 -20.96
#